data_5ee3744528b1a3af9fa7d5f9431beab3
#
_entry.id   5ee3744528b1a3af9fa7d5f9431beab3
#
_cell.length_a   1.000
_cell.length_b   1.000
_cell.length_c   1.000
_cell.angle_alpha   90.00
_cell.angle_beta   90.00
_cell.angle_gamma   90.00
#
_symmetry.space_group_name_H-M   'P 1'
#
loop_
_entity.id
_entity.type
_entity.pdbx_description
1 polymer ?
#
loop_
_entity_poly.entity_id
_entity_poly.type
_entity_poly.pdbx_seq_one_letter_code
_entity_poly.pdbx_strand_id
1 'polypeptide(L)'
;MFISTRKFAAVRAFGGTFRSKSTNEFGRHLFKGAVAAPYLEWRGLSRNTLDTVDWTRDPVMTDKVAGAVLDWARDNGASVYCHWFQPLGAAGVRHGQSAQVQNRMFEFDKDGNQIWEFKGKNLLQGETDGSSYPTGGLRKTHTAGGYLGIDPTSPIFLRDDTVFIPSFLVSYHGYALDEKTPLLRSVDAISVHGSRLLKKLGYDVKGLTCNIGLEQEFFLVPRDPYNTRMDLQLTGRTVMGADAPRGQEMCDHYMSPPSVSGAPYSCMKEIQEQCFKMGIPLKTRHREVAPGQYEFAPLFGFVTTQIDQNLMVMQIMDEVAPKHGLTCLVAEKPFNNVNGSGKHNNWSISTTDGVNLFNVNQLAAKSGSREIFPVIMASVIKAVDEYGDLMRMSIATPGNDFRLGACEAPPAIMSVYLGDSMTHYMESYMHGSIEPYDPSTKVLNMGHTLPSIVIPNEDRNRTSPFPYGGHRFEFRAVGSAQNTSLVNTVLNTIVANSFKEFADKIEAGASPREVTQDALKKHWRVVFNGDGYDPACQEELTKRGLWRIDSCVDAINTYVSPKNTALFEAMGVFAPDECAARRNVQLQHYVGTVEMELKCMLDMINQHVLPSMRDANVGYVTELEEAVATLRRVWDDVHHTEDLGEKAAKARSLRLETMVEARCICDSAEKVCPAHLWSIATYKDLLFIDQTLS
;
A
#
# COMPACT_ATOMS: atom_id res chain seq x y z
N MET A 1 -49.01 25.41 -17.27
CA MET A 1 -48.66 24.28 -16.40
C MET A 1 -48.39 22.99 -17.20
N PHE A 2 -47.68 23.09 -18.34
CA PHE A 2 -47.42 21.94 -19.23
C PHE A 2 -46.01 21.94 -19.83
N ILE A 3 -45.01 22.58 -19.19
CA ILE A 3 -43.60 22.65 -19.72
C ILE A 3 -42.63 21.80 -18.90
N SER A 4 -43.07 21.28 -17.73
CA SER A 4 -42.13 20.56 -16.83
C SER A 4 -41.91 19.07 -17.14
N THR A 5 -42.90 18.39 -17.73
CA THR A 5 -42.84 16.91 -17.92
C THR A 5 -42.03 16.49 -19.17
N ARG A 6 -41.96 17.33 -20.21
CA ARG A 6 -41.18 16.97 -21.40
C ARG A 6 -39.66 17.12 -21.22
N LYS A 7 -39.18 18.03 -20.36
CA LYS A 7 -37.74 18.16 -20.07
C LYS A 7 -37.18 16.99 -19.24
N PHE A 8 -37.99 16.45 -18.32
CA PHE A 8 -37.56 15.27 -17.54
C PHE A 8 -37.54 13.97 -18.33
N ALA A 9 -38.44 13.80 -19.30
CA ALA A 9 -38.45 12.63 -20.18
C ALA A 9 -37.24 12.66 -21.18
N ALA A 10 -36.87 13.83 -21.69
CA ALA A 10 -35.70 13.98 -22.55
C ALA A 10 -34.39 13.71 -21.81
N VAL A 11 -34.23 14.16 -20.56
CA VAL A 11 -33.06 13.90 -19.73
C VAL A 11 -32.92 12.39 -19.38
N ARG A 12 -34.05 11.68 -19.15
CA ARG A 12 -34.01 10.22 -18.96
C ARG A 12 -33.64 9.45 -20.21
N ALA A 13 -34.04 9.89 -21.39
CA ALA A 13 -33.68 9.26 -22.66
C ALA A 13 -32.19 9.48 -23.00
N PHE A 14 -31.62 10.66 -22.69
CA PHE A 14 -30.19 10.91 -22.88
C PHE A 14 -29.33 10.18 -21.86
N GLY A 15 -29.78 10.00 -20.62
CA GLY A 15 -29.06 9.27 -19.60
C GLY A 15 -28.88 7.76 -19.88
N GLY A 16 -29.74 7.18 -20.74
CA GLY A 16 -29.66 5.77 -21.14
C GLY A 16 -28.61 5.48 -22.22
N THR A 17 -28.22 6.46 -23.03
CA THR A 17 -27.32 6.28 -24.17
C THR A 17 -25.84 6.49 -23.86
N PHE A 18 -25.49 7.04 -22.70
CA PHE A 18 -24.11 7.36 -22.30
C PHE A 18 -23.55 6.48 -21.18
N ARG A 19 -24.22 5.40 -20.78
CA ARG A 19 -23.63 4.44 -19.84
C ARG A 19 -22.58 3.62 -20.57
N SER A 20 -21.32 3.81 -20.23
CA SER A 20 -20.25 2.92 -20.71
C SER A 20 -20.60 1.47 -20.30
N LYS A 21 -20.32 0.50 -21.16
CA LYS A 21 -20.55 -0.92 -20.84
C LYS A 21 -19.87 -1.33 -19.54
N SER A 22 -18.71 -0.76 -19.24
CA SER A 22 -17.92 -1.03 -18.03
C SER A 22 -18.63 -0.66 -16.73
N THR A 23 -19.40 0.44 -16.66
CA THR A 23 -20.15 0.82 -15.47
C THR A 23 -21.38 -0.05 -15.21
N ASN A 24 -21.92 -0.69 -16.23
CA ASN A 24 -23.01 -1.65 -16.09
C ASN A 24 -22.53 -3.03 -15.58
N GLU A 25 -21.25 -3.31 -15.69
CA GLU A 25 -20.63 -4.57 -15.27
C GLU A 25 -19.91 -4.45 -13.91
N PHE A 26 -20.04 -3.30 -13.21
CA PHE A 26 -19.36 -3.10 -11.93
C PHE A 26 -19.75 -4.16 -10.91
N GLY A 27 -18.76 -4.86 -10.37
CA GLY A 27 -18.93 -5.91 -9.36
C GLY A 27 -19.54 -7.21 -9.86
N ARG A 28 -19.73 -7.38 -11.18
CA ARG A 28 -20.29 -8.63 -11.75
C ARG A 28 -19.49 -9.88 -11.35
N HIS A 29 -18.20 -9.74 -11.22
CA HIS A 29 -17.26 -10.81 -10.84
C HIS A 29 -16.90 -10.80 -9.36
N LEU A 30 -17.75 -10.20 -8.50
CA LEU A 30 -17.58 -10.18 -7.06
C LEU A 30 -18.74 -10.92 -6.40
N PHE A 31 -18.47 -12.01 -5.68
CA PHE A 31 -19.50 -12.79 -4.99
C PHE A 31 -19.93 -12.11 -3.69
N LYS A 32 -20.73 -11.03 -3.82
CA LYS A 32 -21.20 -10.22 -2.69
C LYS A 32 -22.53 -9.53 -3.03
N GLY A 33 -23.32 -9.22 -2.03
CA GLY A 33 -24.51 -8.39 -2.15
C GLY A 33 -25.49 -8.87 -3.22
N ALA A 34 -25.88 -7.99 -4.15
CA ALA A 34 -26.88 -8.31 -5.20
C ALA A 34 -26.43 -9.40 -6.17
N VAL A 35 -25.13 -9.61 -6.36
CA VAL A 35 -24.59 -10.67 -7.23
C VAL A 35 -24.71 -12.03 -6.56
N ALA A 36 -24.38 -12.14 -5.28
CA ALA A 36 -24.45 -13.39 -4.53
C ALA A 36 -25.89 -13.79 -4.13
N ALA A 37 -26.76 -12.81 -3.91
CA ALA A 37 -28.10 -13.01 -3.34
C ALA A 37 -28.94 -14.09 -4.07
N PRO A 38 -29.06 -14.12 -5.41
CA PRO A 38 -29.86 -15.15 -6.10
C PRO A 38 -29.36 -16.56 -5.84
N TYR A 39 -28.03 -16.76 -5.82
CA TYR A 39 -27.41 -18.06 -5.60
C TYR A 39 -27.54 -18.52 -4.14
N LEU A 40 -27.45 -17.60 -3.18
CA LEU A 40 -27.68 -17.88 -1.76
C LEU A 40 -29.14 -18.27 -1.50
N GLU A 41 -30.08 -17.50 -2.03
CA GLU A 41 -31.53 -17.77 -1.91
C GLU A 41 -31.92 -19.11 -2.56
N TRP A 42 -31.34 -19.42 -3.73
CA TRP A 42 -31.52 -20.71 -4.40
C TRP A 42 -31.08 -21.90 -3.53
N ARG A 43 -30.03 -21.72 -2.73
CA ARG A 43 -29.53 -22.72 -1.78
C ARG A 43 -30.24 -22.67 -0.41
N GLY A 44 -31.31 -21.88 -0.27
CA GLY A 44 -32.08 -21.74 0.95
C GLY A 44 -31.36 -21.00 2.05
N LEU A 45 -30.51 -20.02 1.71
CA LEU A 45 -29.86 -19.12 2.61
C LEU A 45 -30.46 -17.69 2.52
N SER A 46 -30.23 -16.91 3.56
CA SER A 46 -30.55 -15.46 3.51
C SER A 46 -29.61 -14.76 2.50
N ARG A 47 -30.13 -13.76 1.78
CA ARG A 47 -29.32 -12.89 0.93
C ARG A 47 -28.20 -12.15 1.68
N ASN A 48 -28.33 -11.99 2.99
CA ASN A 48 -27.40 -11.30 3.87
C ASN A 48 -26.46 -12.28 4.59
N THR A 49 -26.43 -13.56 4.22
CA THR A 49 -25.59 -14.57 4.87
C THR A 49 -24.11 -14.19 4.91
N LEU A 50 -23.61 -13.51 3.88
CA LEU A 50 -22.21 -13.08 3.81
C LEU A 50 -21.92 -11.77 4.53
N ASP A 51 -22.89 -11.12 5.16
CA ASP A 51 -22.70 -9.88 5.90
C ASP A 51 -22.08 -10.13 7.31
N THR A 52 -22.10 -11.37 7.77
CA THR A 52 -21.44 -11.81 9.00
C THR A 52 -20.50 -12.98 8.71
N VAL A 53 -19.64 -13.31 9.67
CA VAL A 53 -18.73 -14.47 9.56
C VAL A 53 -19.33 -15.77 10.10
N ASP A 54 -20.54 -15.75 10.63
CA ASP A 54 -21.14 -16.88 11.34
C ASP A 54 -21.34 -18.12 10.45
N TRP A 55 -21.57 -17.90 9.16
CA TRP A 55 -21.72 -18.98 8.19
C TRP A 55 -20.48 -19.88 8.08
N THR A 56 -19.30 -19.40 8.46
CA THR A 56 -18.05 -20.20 8.44
C THR A 56 -17.97 -21.21 9.59
N ARG A 57 -18.82 -21.05 10.61
CA ARG A 57 -18.83 -21.90 11.82
C ARG A 57 -19.87 -23.02 11.77
N ASP A 58 -20.83 -22.94 10.85
CA ASP A 58 -21.88 -23.95 10.65
C ASP A 58 -21.58 -24.77 9.38
N PRO A 59 -21.22 -26.05 9.49
CA PRO A 59 -20.87 -26.89 8.34
C PRO A 59 -21.97 -26.97 7.27
N VAL A 60 -23.27 -27.00 7.71
CA VAL A 60 -24.41 -27.07 6.78
C VAL A 60 -24.55 -25.76 6.01
N MET A 61 -24.39 -24.63 6.68
CA MET A 61 -24.43 -23.32 6.05
C MET A 61 -23.24 -23.14 5.11
N THR A 62 -22.06 -23.56 5.52
CA THR A 62 -20.85 -23.49 4.72
C THR A 62 -20.97 -24.30 3.42
N ASP A 63 -21.50 -25.53 3.48
CA ASP A 63 -21.74 -26.35 2.27
C ASP A 63 -22.73 -25.69 1.31
N LYS A 64 -23.77 -25.04 1.84
CA LYS A 64 -24.72 -24.27 1.00
C LYS A 64 -24.07 -23.04 0.36
N VAL A 65 -23.19 -22.32 1.10
CA VAL A 65 -22.43 -21.19 0.54
C VAL A 65 -21.48 -21.68 -0.55
N ALA A 66 -20.77 -22.79 -0.32
CA ALA A 66 -19.89 -23.40 -1.34
C ALA A 66 -20.68 -23.79 -2.59
N GLY A 67 -21.87 -24.40 -2.44
CA GLY A 67 -22.75 -24.69 -3.55
C GLY A 67 -23.20 -23.42 -4.29
N ALA A 68 -23.49 -22.33 -3.60
CA ALA A 68 -23.85 -21.04 -4.21
C ALA A 68 -22.66 -20.45 -5.02
N VAL A 69 -21.45 -20.54 -4.48
CA VAL A 69 -20.21 -20.15 -5.20
C VAL A 69 -20.01 -21.00 -6.45
N LEU A 70 -20.23 -22.30 -6.37
CA LEU A 70 -20.13 -23.21 -7.53
C LEU A 70 -21.14 -22.83 -8.63
N ASP A 71 -22.39 -22.59 -8.29
CA ASP A 71 -23.43 -22.20 -9.25
C ASP A 71 -23.06 -20.87 -9.93
N TRP A 72 -22.65 -19.87 -9.16
CA TRP A 72 -22.19 -18.59 -9.69
C TRP A 72 -20.96 -18.74 -10.59
N ALA A 73 -19.97 -19.56 -10.19
CA ALA A 73 -18.78 -19.82 -10.99
C ALA A 73 -19.15 -20.40 -12.36
N ARG A 74 -20.00 -21.42 -12.38
CA ARG A 74 -20.46 -22.07 -13.62
C ARG A 74 -21.22 -21.13 -14.54
N ASP A 75 -22.11 -20.31 -13.99
CA ASP A 75 -22.86 -19.32 -14.78
C ASP A 75 -21.96 -18.25 -15.41
N ASN A 76 -20.78 -18.03 -14.83
CA ASN A 76 -19.77 -17.12 -15.36
C ASN A 76 -18.63 -17.83 -16.14
N GLY A 77 -18.77 -19.13 -16.42
CA GLY A 77 -17.80 -19.90 -17.22
C GLY A 77 -16.54 -20.33 -16.47
N ALA A 78 -16.53 -20.20 -15.14
CA ALA A 78 -15.41 -20.63 -14.32
C ALA A 78 -15.53 -22.08 -13.88
N SER A 79 -14.41 -22.78 -13.82
CA SER A 79 -14.32 -24.20 -13.42
C SER A 79 -13.18 -24.50 -12.47
N VAL A 80 -12.43 -23.47 -12.07
CA VAL A 80 -11.23 -23.56 -11.25
C VAL A 80 -11.40 -22.66 -10.02
N TYR A 81 -10.81 -23.07 -8.89
CA TYR A 81 -10.67 -22.22 -7.73
C TYR A 81 -9.26 -22.28 -7.15
N CYS A 82 -8.88 -21.25 -6.43
CA CYS A 82 -7.65 -21.23 -5.64
C CYS A 82 -7.84 -20.39 -4.39
N HIS A 83 -7.16 -20.77 -3.29
CA HIS A 83 -7.00 -19.92 -2.13
C HIS A 83 -5.89 -18.92 -2.41
N TRP A 84 -6.24 -17.64 -2.42
CA TRP A 84 -5.35 -16.54 -2.75
C TRP A 84 -4.86 -15.87 -1.48
N PHE A 85 -3.56 -15.78 -1.30
CA PHE A 85 -2.93 -15.30 -0.08
C PHE A 85 -1.71 -14.42 -0.37
N GLN A 86 -1.22 -13.71 0.64
CA GLN A 86 -0.15 -12.73 0.58
C GLN A 86 1.07 -13.27 1.35
N PRO A 87 1.98 -14.06 0.74
CA PRO A 87 3.08 -14.70 1.46
C PRO A 87 4.04 -13.67 2.04
N LEU A 88 4.68 -14.02 3.15
CA LEU A 88 5.72 -13.23 3.77
C LEU A 88 6.88 -13.03 2.79
N GLY A 89 7.40 -11.80 2.70
CA GLY A 89 8.51 -11.46 1.80
C GLY A 89 8.13 -11.37 0.31
N ALA A 90 6.84 -11.37 0.00
CA ALA A 90 6.36 -11.23 -1.37
C ALA A 90 6.35 -9.78 -1.88
N ALA A 91 7.21 -8.91 -1.34
CA ALA A 91 7.40 -7.56 -1.83
C ALA A 91 8.55 -7.51 -2.84
N GLY A 92 8.45 -6.70 -3.87
CA GLY A 92 9.54 -6.48 -4.83
C GLY A 92 9.08 -6.18 -6.24
N VAL A 93 9.98 -6.37 -7.18
CA VAL A 93 9.79 -6.07 -8.61
C VAL A 93 8.60 -6.82 -9.22
N ARG A 94 8.36 -8.03 -8.75
CA ARG A 94 7.16 -8.79 -9.07
C ARG A 94 6.22 -8.70 -7.90
N HIS A 95 5.02 -8.26 -8.19
CA HIS A 95 3.97 -8.10 -7.19
C HIS A 95 3.76 -9.44 -6.49
N GLY A 96 3.96 -9.46 -5.21
CA GLY A 96 3.96 -10.65 -4.40
C GLY A 96 2.61 -11.32 -4.24
N GLN A 97 2.00 -11.62 -5.36
CA GLN A 97 0.76 -12.35 -5.39
C GLN A 97 1.06 -13.83 -5.42
N SER A 98 0.37 -14.55 -4.57
CA SER A 98 0.51 -15.97 -4.50
C SER A 98 -0.86 -16.61 -4.28
N ALA A 99 -0.97 -17.85 -4.68
CA ALA A 99 -2.18 -18.62 -4.49
C ALA A 99 -1.82 -20.09 -4.28
N GLN A 100 -2.73 -20.83 -3.70
CA GLN A 100 -2.73 -22.28 -3.75
C GLN A 100 -2.71 -22.74 -5.21
N VAL A 101 -2.30 -23.97 -5.47
CA VAL A 101 -2.51 -24.58 -6.78
C VAL A 101 -3.97 -24.46 -7.23
N GLN A 102 -4.16 -24.26 -8.50
CA GLN A 102 -5.49 -24.18 -9.09
C GLN A 102 -6.14 -25.56 -9.12
N ASN A 103 -7.27 -25.71 -8.45
CA ASN A 103 -8.04 -26.94 -8.36
C ASN A 103 -9.32 -26.84 -9.18
N ARG A 104 -9.70 -27.93 -9.86
CA ARG A 104 -10.98 -27.99 -10.54
C ARG A 104 -12.14 -28.10 -9.55
N MET A 105 -13.27 -27.47 -9.90
CA MET A 105 -14.52 -27.56 -9.13
C MET A 105 -15.36 -28.78 -9.56
N PHE A 106 -14.68 -29.82 -10.03
CA PHE A 106 -15.30 -31.09 -10.44
C PHE A 106 -14.35 -32.26 -10.26
N GLU A 107 -14.92 -33.43 -10.03
CA GLU A 107 -14.24 -34.71 -9.96
C GLU A 107 -14.63 -35.56 -11.18
N PHE A 108 -13.98 -36.69 -11.37
CA PHE A 108 -14.35 -37.70 -12.38
C PHE A 108 -14.89 -38.93 -11.68
N ASP A 109 -16.04 -39.46 -12.14
CA ASP A 109 -16.53 -40.75 -11.68
C ASP A 109 -15.66 -41.88 -12.24
N LYS A 110 -15.97 -43.13 -11.81
CA LYS A 110 -15.27 -44.35 -12.27
C LYS A 110 -15.37 -44.57 -13.78
N ASP A 111 -16.36 -43.96 -14.43
CA ASP A 111 -16.62 -44.10 -15.87
C ASP A 111 -16.02 -42.91 -16.66
N GLY A 112 -15.33 -41.97 -15.97
CA GLY A 112 -14.69 -40.80 -16.56
C GLY A 112 -15.64 -39.63 -16.78
N ASN A 113 -16.89 -39.65 -16.27
CA ASN A 113 -17.81 -38.53 -16.40
C ASN A 113 -17.49 -37.47 -15.34
N GLN A 114 -17.66 -36.21 -15.74
CA GLN A 114 -17.43 -35.05 -14.90
C GLN A 114 -18.58 -34.86 -13.87
N ILE A 115 -18.22 -34.83 -12.60
CA ILE A 115 -19.16 -34.55 -11.51
C ILE A 115 -18.76 -33.22 -10.86
N TRP A 116 -19.61 -32.23 -10.95
CA TRP A 116 -19.38 -30.93 -10.32
C TRP A 116 -19.53 -31.03 -8.80
N GLU A 117 -18.47 -30.75 -8.09
CA GLU A 117 -18.41 -30.81 -6.63
C GLU A 117 -17.51 -29.72 -6.07
N PHE A 118 -18.07 -28.90 -5.18
CA PHE A 118 -17.34 -27.93 -4.39
C PHE A 118 -18.00 -27.81 -3.02
N LYS A 119 -17.32 -28.32 -1.99
CA LYS A 119 -17.85 -28.43 -0.63
C LYS A 119 -17.35 -27.32 0.28
N GLY A 120 -18.03 -27.13 1.42
CA GLY A 120 -17.63 -26.18 2.45
C GLY A 120 -16.19 -26.35 2.90
N LYS A 121 -15.69 -27.60 3.02
CA LYS A 121 -14.29 -27.84 3.34
C LYS A 121 -13.34 -27.22 2.28
N ASN A 122 -13.67 -27.35 1.01
CA ASN A 122 -12.87 -26.79 -0.09
C ASN A 122 -12.94 -25.26 -0.13
N LEU A 123 -14.04 -24.68 0.34
CA LEU A 123 -14.22 -23.23 0.44
C LEU A 123 -13.45 -22.64 1.63
N LEU A 124 -13.54 -23.30 2.81
CA LEU A 124 -12.96 -22.76 4.04
C LEU A 124 -11.45 -22.92 4.13
N GLN A 125 -10.91 -24.01 3.60
CA GLN A 125 -9.55 -24.42 3.87
C GLN A 125 -8.84 -24.91 2.62
N GLY A 126 -7.54 -24.64 2.58
CA GLY A 126 -6.62 -25.18 1.59
C GLY A 126 -5.29 -25.51 2.25
N GLU A 127 -4.47 -26.22 1.49
CA GLU A 127 -3.10 -26.55 1.87
C GLU A 127 -2.18 -26.20 0.72
N THR A 128 -0.99 -25.66 1.03
CA THR A 128 0.03 -25.37 0.05
C THR A 128 1.39 -25.88 0.53
N ASP A 129 2.29 -26.14 -0.42
CA ASP A 129 3.70 -26.39 -0.10
C ASP A 129 4.39 -25.06 0.18
N GLY A 130 4.62 -24.80 1.46
CA GLY A 130 5.31 -23.58 1.90
C GLY A 130 6.84 -23.69 1.88
N SER A 131 7.44 -24.78 1.36
CA SER A 131 8.89 -25.00 1.41
C SER A 131 9.70 -23.92 0.69
N SER A 132 9.13 -23.31 -0.35
CA SER A 132 9.75 -22.23 -1.13
C SER A 132 9.53 -20.83 -0.57
N TYR A 133 8.66 -20.67 0.43
CA TYR A 133 8.38 -19.34 0.99
C TYR A 133 9.36 -18.97 2.09
N PRO A 134 9.83 -17.71 2.14
CA PRO A 134 10.67 -17.26 3.23
C PRO A 134 9.87 -17.25 4.53
N THR A 135 10.37 -17.95 5.54
CA THR A 135 9.68 -18.11 6.83
C THR A 135 10.50 -17.65 8.03
N GLY A 136 11.76 -17.24 7.81
CA GLY A 136 12.66 -16.82 8.88
C GLY A 136 12.89 -17.88 9.96
N GLY A 137 12.70 -19.17 9.62
CA GLY A 137 12.86 -20.27 10.57
C GLY A 137 11.60 -20.63 11.40
N LEU A 138 10.46 -20.03 11.11
CA LEU A 138 9.18 -20.36 11.78
C LEU A 138 8.71 -21.80 11.53
N ARG A 139 9.21 -22.44 10.47
CA ARG A 139 9.06 -23.89 10.28
C ARG A 139 10.16 -24.63 11.02
N LYS A 140 9.84 -25.13 12.20
CA LYS A 140 10.77 -25.88 13.07
C LYS A 140 10.89 -27.37 12.70
N THR A 141 10.15 -27.84 11.70
CA THR A 141 10.12 -29.23 11.24
C THR A 141 10.28 -29.32 9.73
N HIS A 142 10.61 -30.48 9.20
CA HIS A 142 10.69 -30.74 7.76
C HIS A 142 9.31 -30.78 7.06
N THR A 143 8.22 -30.53 7.79
CA THR A 143 6.90 -30.44 7.21
C THR A 143 6.79 -29.15 6.39
N ALA A 144 6.59 -29.30 5.10
CA ALA A 144 6.42 -28.19 4.17
C ALA A 144 5.00 -27.60 4.18
N GLY A 145 4.10 -28.12 5.02
CA GLY A 145 2.70 -27.75 5.06
C GLY A 145 2.47 -26.30 5.49
N GLY A 146 1.80 -25.54 4.62
CA GLY A 146 1.17 -24.28 4.95
C GLY A 146 -0.34 -24.44 4.87
N TYR A 147 -1.06 -23.98 5.89
CA TYR A 147 -2.51 -24.11 6.00
C TYR A 147 -3.18 -22.80 5.68
N LEU A 148 -4.04 -22.84 4.67
CA LEU A 148 -4.83 -21.70 4.23
C LEU A 148 -6.21 -21.73 4.86
N GLY A 149 -6.67 -20.58 5.32
CA GLY A 149 -8.04 -20.39 5.78
C GLY A 149 -8.66 -19.20 5.05
N ILE A 150 -9.95 -19.30 4.74
CA ILE A 150 -10.67 -18.19 4.11
C ILE A 150 -10.67 -16.95 5.03
N ASP A 151 -10.47 -15.78 4.44
CA ASP A 151 -10.80 -14.50 5.07
C ASP A 151 -12.25 -14.11 4.70
N PRO A 152 -13.23 -14.31 5.58
CA PRO A 152 -14.63 -14.00 5.27
C PRO A 152 -14.93 -12.50 5.22
N THR A 153 -13.99 -11.65 5.60
CA THR A 153 -14.11 -10.18 5.52
C THR A 153 -13.78 -9.63 4.14
N SER A 154 -13.09 -10.41 3.32
CA SER A 154 -12.80 -10.10 1.91
C SER A 154 -13.67 -10.91 0.97
N PRO A 155 -14.33 -10.28 0.00
CA PRO A 155 -15.23 -11.00 -0.90
C PRO A 155 -14.48 -11.90 -1.89
N ILE A 156 -15.06 -13.07 -2.18
CA ILE A 156 -14.62 -13.98 -3.24
C ILE A 156 -14.81 -13.27 -4.59
N PHE A 157 -13.85 -13.40 -5.48
CA PHE A 157 -13.93 -12.79 -6.81
C PHE A 157 -13.54 -13.76 -7.91
N LEU A 158 -13.93 -13.44 -9.14
CA LEU A 158 -13.68 -14.24 -10.32
C LEU A 158 -12.84 -13.47 -11.32
N ARG A 159 -11.84 -14.13 -11.89
CA ARG A 159 -11.05 -13.63 -12.99
C ARG A 159 -10.81 -14.76 -13.99
N ASP A 160 -11.11 -14.49 -15.24
CA ASP A 160 -11.08 -15.49 -16.32
C ASP A 160 -11.89 -16.75 -15.96
N ASP A 161 -11.29 -17.92 -15.86
CA ASP A 161 -11.93 -19.20 -15.52
C ASP A 161 -11.77 -19.59 -14.04
N THR A 162 -11.22 -18.70 -13.22
CA THR A 162 -10.77 -19.02 -11.86
C THR A 162 -11.48 -18.19 -10.80
N VAL A 163 -12.02 -18.86 -9.79
CA VAL A 163 -12.55 -18.28 -8.56
C VAL A 163 -11.41 -18.12 -7.57
N PHE A 164 -11.18 -16.88 -7.11
CA PHE A 164 -10.18 -16.53 -6.12
C PHE A 164 -10.84 -16.39 -4.75
N ILE A 165 -10.36 -17.15 -3.77
CA ILE A 165 -10.83 -17.15 -2.40
C ILE A 165 -9.78 -16.43 -1.54
N PRO A 166 -10.02 -15.17 -1.10
CA PRO A 166 -9.08 -14.48 -0.23
C PRO A 166 -8.84 -15.25 1.05
N SER A 167 -7.57 -15.49 1.38
CA SER A 167 -7.18 -16.42 2.43
C SER A 167 -6.00 -15.89 3.23
N PHE A 168 -5.87 -16.36 4.45
CA PHE A 168 -4.69 -16.22 5.30
C PHE A 168 -3.88 -17.52 5.33
N LEU A 169 -2.59 -17.43 5.69
CA LEU A 169 -1.67 -18.57 5.69
C LEU A 169 -0.96 -18.71 7.05
N VAL A 170 -1.06 -19.88 7.63
CA VAL A 170 -0.39 -20.21 8.90
C VAL A 170 0.41 -21.49 8.81
N SER A 171 1.44 -21.60 9.66
CA SER A 171 2.21 -22.85 9.85
C SER A 171 1.43 -23.88 10.67
N TYR A 172 1.94 -25.10 10.71
CA TYR A 172 1.41 -26.16 11.58
C TYR A 172 1.29 -25.74 13.07
N HIS A 173 2.16 -24.84 13.54
CA HIS A 173 2.15 -24.33 14.91
C HIS A 173 1.32 -23.03 15.08
N GLY A 174 0.61 -22.58 14.03
CA GLY A 174 -0.22 -21.39 14.08
C GLY A 174 0.51 -20.05 13.91
N TYR A 175 1.80 -20.06 13.57
CA TYR A 175 2.53 -18.84 13.23
C TYR A 175 2.07 -18.30 11.88
N ALA A 176 1.95 -16.97 11.78
CA ALA A 176 1.61 -16.30 10.52
C ALA A 176 2.78 -16.40 9.53
N LEU A 177 2.52 -17.00 8.37
CA LEU A 177 3.46 -17.11 7.25
C LEU A 177 3.14 -16.11 6.12
N ASP A 178 2.19 -15.21 6.37
CA ASP A 178 1.68 -14.22 5.43
C ASP A 178 1.64 -12.81 6.05
N GLU A 179 1.18 -11.85 5.26
CA GLU A 179 0.97 -10.47 5.72
C GLU A 179 -0.46 -10.21 6.19
N LYS A 180 -1.43 -11.06 5.80
CA LYS A 180 -2.85 -10.87 6.12
C LYS A 180 -3.21 -11.30 7.55
N THR A 181 -2.65 -12.40 8.05
CA THR A 181 -2.95 -12.88 9.42
C THR A 181 -2.67 -11.81 10.47
N PRO A 182 -1.49 -11.14 10.50
CA PRO A 182 -1.26 -10.06 11.45
C PRO A 182 -2.19 -8.87 11.27
N LEU A 183 -2.54 -8.55 10.03
CA LEU A 183 -3.50 -7.48 9.74
C LEU A 183 -4.86 -7.77 10.38
N LEU A 184 -5.41 -8.98 10.21
CA LEU A 184 -6.67 -9.40 10.83
C LEU A 184 -6.59 -9.32 12.35
N ARG A 185 -5.51 -9.84 12.97
CA ARG A 185 -5.26 -9.73 14.41
C ARG A 185 -5.22 -8.27 14.89
N SER A 186 -4.65 -7.36 14.10
CA SER A 186 -4.59 -5.93 14.45
C SER A 186 -5.95 -5.22 14.35
N VAL A 187 -6.80 -5.63 13.42
CA VAL A 187 -8.19 -5.14 13.33
C VAL A 187 -9.00 -5.61 14.54
N ASP A 188 -8.82 -6.86 14.96
CA ASP A 188 -9.45 -7.37 16.19
C ASP A 188 -8.96 -6.59 17.43
N ALA A 189 -7.66 -6.31 17.55
CA ALA A 189 -7.11 -5.55 18.65
C ALA A 189 -7.72 -4.14 18.74
N ILE A 190 -7.83 -3.43 17.59
CA ILE A 190 -8.43 -2.09 17.58
C ILE A 190 -9.92 -2.13 17.92
N SER A 191 -10.63 -3.15 17.45
CA SER A 191 -12.05 -3.33 17.77
C SER A 191 -12.26 -3.59 19.26
N VAL A 192 -11.49 -4.51 19.85
CA VAL A 192 -11.61 -4.87 21.28
C VAL A 192 -11.29 -3.67 22.17
N HIS A 193 -10.11 -3.07 22.00
CA HIS A 193 -9.65 -2.00 22.89
C HIS A 193 -10.34 -0.67 22.63
N GLY A 194 -10.66 -0.35 21.39
CA GLY A 194 -11.38 0.86 21.04
C GLY A 194 -12.85 0.83 21.47
N SER A 195 -13.55 -0.28 21.29
CA SER A 195 -14.93 -0.42 21.80
C SER A 195 -14.98 -0.35 23.32
N ARG A 196 -14.00 -0.96 24.02
CA ARG A 196 -13.85 -0.86 25.47
C ARG A 196 -13.66 0.61 25.91
N LEU A 197 -12.78 1.35 25.25
CA LEU A 197 -12.56 2.77 25.53
C LEU A 197 -13.84 3.60 25.30
N LEU A 198 -14.47 3.46 24.14
CA LEU A 198 -15.70 4.20 23.80
C LEU A 198 -16.81 3.93 24.80
N LYS A 199 -16.98 2.69 25.24
CA LYS A 199 -17.96 2.32 26.28
C LYS A 199 -17.68 3.05 27.60
N LYS A 200 -16.42 3.18 28.00
CA LYS A 200 -16.04 3.96 29.20
C LYS A 200 -16.26 5.45 29.05
N LEU A 201 -16.26 5.95 27.82
CA LEU A 201 -16.61 7.33 27.48
C LEU A 201 -18.12 7.55 27.30
N GLY A 202 -18.94 6.53 27.58
CA GLY A 202 -20.41 6.60 27.46
C GLY A 202 -20.98 6.36 26.06
N TYR A 203 -20.16 5.89 25.12
CA TYR A 203 -20.59 5.54 23.76
C TYR A 203 -20.43 4.04 23.51
N ASP A 204 -21.50 3.30 23.69
CA ASP A 204 -21.50 1.84 23.51
C ASP A 204 -21.66 1.47 22.03
N VAL A 205 -20.69 0.75 21.48
CA VAL A 205 -20.63 0.35 20.07
C VAL A 205 -20.42 -1.16 19.96
N LYS A 206 -20.90 -1.77 18.88
CA LYS A 206 -20.78 -3.21 18.66
C LYS A 206 -19.35 -3.64 18.30
N GLY A 207 -18.58 -2.75 17.73
CA GLY A 207 -17.21 -3.00 17.28
C GLY A 207 -16.67 -1.84 16.46
N LEU A 208 -15.37 -1.89 16.19
CA LEU A 208 -14.69 -0.96 15.32
C LEU A 208 -14.13 -1.67 14.09
N THR A 209 -13.92 -0.90 13.04
CA THR A 209 -13.33 -1.36 11.80
C THR A 209 -12.38 -0.28 11.26
N CYS A 210 -11.37 -0.72 10.50
CA CYS A 210 -10.44 0.17 9.83
C CYS A 210 -10.80 0.29 8.35
N ASN A 211 -10.77 1.51 7.84
CA ASN A 211 -10.99 1.80 6.44
C ASN A 211 -9.77 2.51 5.87
N ILE A 212 -9.41 2.14 4.65
CA ILE A 212 -8.30 2.76 3.93
C ILE A 212 -8.67 3.09 2.49
N GLY A 213 -7.88 3.98 1.88
CA GLY A 213 -7.86 4.23 0.44
C GLY A 213 -6.40 4.34 0.00
N LEU A 214 -6.00 3.52 -0.97
CA LEU A 214 -4.61 3.42 -1.42
C LEU A 214 -4.46 4.14 -2.76
N GLU A 215 -3.75 5.26 -2.77
CA GLU A 215 -3.39 6.01 -3.97
C GLU A 215 -2.18 5.35 -4.61
N GLN A 216 -2.36 4.67 -5.75
CA GLN A 216 -1.31 3.91 -6.43
C GLN A 216 -0.66 4.75 -7.50
N GLU A 217 0.56 5.22 -7.23
CA GLU A 217 1.41 5.84 -8.25
C GLU A 217 2.26 4.78 -8.96
N PHE A 218 2.58 5.04 -10.24
CA PHE A 218 3.37 4.11 -11.07
C PHE A 218 3.88 4.83 -12.34
N PHE A 219 4.87 4.21 -13.00
CA PHE A 219 5.32 4.64 -14.32
C PHE A 219 4.80 3.70 -15.42
N LEU A 220 4.51 4.27 -16.59
CA LEU A 220 4.37 3.52 -17.84
C LEU A 220 5.51 3.92 -18.76
N VAL A 221 6.23 2.93 -19.26
CA VAL A 221 7.37 3.11 -20.18
C VAL A 221 7.15 2.30 -21.46
N PRO A 222 7.73 2.72 -22.61
CA PRO A 222 7.63 1.96 -23.84
C PRO A 222 8.28 0.57 -23.69
N ARG A 223 7.64 -0.47 -24.21
CA ARG A 223 8.07 -1.86 -24.08
C ARG A 223 9.41 -2.13 -24.77
N ASP A 224 9.61 -1.60 -25.97
CA ASP A 224 10.83 -1.86 -26.73
C ASP A 224 12.09 -1.28 -26.05
N PRO A 225 12.13 -0.01 -25.66
CA PRO A 225 13.23 0.51 -24.83
C PRO A 225 13.44 -0.27 -23.52
N TYR A 226 12.35 -0.60 -22.81
CA TYR A 226 12.42 -1.41 -21.59
C TYR A 226 13.11 -2.76 -21.83
N ASN A 227 12.86 -3.42 -22.96
CA ASN A 227 13.49 -4.72 -23.29
C ASN A 227 15.02 -4.65 -23.50
N THR A 228 15.58 -3.46 -23.66
CA THR A 228 17.04 -3.26 -23.72
C THR A 228 17.67 -3.00 -22.35
N ARG A 229 16.86 -2.94 -21.29
CA ARG A 229 17.27 -2.56 -19.92
C ARG A 229 17.17 -3.73 -18.97
N MET A 230 18.26 -4.46 -18.78
CA MET A 230 18.35 -5.58 -17.83
C MET A 230 17.99 -5.15 -16.41
N ASP A 231 18.42 -3.99 -15.98
CA ASP A 231 18.15 -3.43 -14.66
C ASP A 231 16.65 -3.22 -14.44
N LEU A 232 15.93 -2.62 -15.39
CA LEU A 232 14.47 -2.47 -15.28
C LEU A 232 13.74 -3.82 -15.25
N GLN A 233 14.21 -4.79 -16.06
CA GLN A 233 13.56 -6.12 -16.13
C GLN A 233 13.74 -6.93 -14.85
N LEU A 234 14.90 -6.84 -14.20
CA LEU A 234 15.22 -7.67 -13.05
C LEU A 234 14.99 -6.96 -11.71
N THR A 235 15.19 -5.63 -11.65
CA THR A 235 15.13 -4.88 -10.39
C THR A 235 13.99 -3.87 -10.33
N GLY A 236 13.35 -3.54 -11.46
CA GLY A 236 12.30 -2.53 -11.58
C GLY A 236 12.81 -1.09 -11.56
N ARG A 237 14.14 -0.87 -11.41
CA ARG A 237 14.75 0.45 -11.40
C ARG A 237 16.03 0.52 -12.24
N THR A 238 16.38 1.71 -12.69
CA THR A 238 17.62 1.94 -13.41
C THR A 238 18.81 2.05 -12.46
N VAL A 239 19.86 1.25 -12.67
CA VAL A 239 21.12 1.35 -11.91
C VAL A 239 22.09 2.36 -12.54
N MET A 240 21.83 2.80 -13.76
CA MET A 240 22.54 3.86 -14.49
C MET A 240 21.59 4.55 -15.46
N GLY A 241 21.92 5.75 -15.92
CA GLY A 241 21.17 6.53 -16.91
C GLY A 241 21.36 8.02 -16.70
N ALA A 242 21.88 8.70 -17.72
CA ALA A 242 22.05 10.13 -17.72
C ALA A 242 20.70 10.85 -17.81
N ASP A 243 20.61 12.03 -17.20
CA ASP A 243 19.41 12.86 -17.26
C ASP A 243 19.06 13.21 -18.71
N ALA A 244 17.76 13.17 -19.01
CA ALA A 244 17.27 13.65 -20.29
C ALA A 244 17.45 15.18 -20.41
N PRO A 245 17.64 15.70 -21.62
CA PRO A 245 17.78 17.15 -21.82
C PRO A 245 16.56 17.98 -21.36
N ARG A 246 15.39 17.36 -21.28
CA ARG A 246 14.16 17.95 -20.73
C ARG A 246 13.90 17.37 -19.36
N GLY A 247 13.86 18.21 -18.32
CA GLY A 247 13.50 17.82 -16.95
C GLY A 247 11.99 17.75 -16.73
N GLN A 248 11.60 17.29 -15.53
CA GLN A 248 10.18 17.18 -15.17
C GLN A 248 9.46 18.53 -15.04
N GLU A 249 10.17 19.62 -14.71
CA GLU A 249 9.60 20.97 -14.57
C GLU A 249 9.06 21.51 -15.90
N MET A 250 9.56 20.97 -17.01
CA MET A 250 9.13 21.33 -18.35
C MET A 250 8.09 20.36 -18.91
N CYS A 251 7.59 19.43 -18.10
CA CYS A 251 6.58 18.47 -18.50
C CYS A 251 5.17 19.05 -18.39
N ASP A 252 4.24 18.36 -19.04
CA ASP A 252 2.83 18.70 -18.96
C ASP A 252 2.29 18.38 -17.55
N HIS A 253 1.19 18.98 -17.28
CA HIS A 253 0.62 19.16 -15.99
C HIS A 253 0.40 17.89 -15.18
N TYR A 254 0.93 17.91 -14.01
CA TYR A 254 0.48 17.22 -12.82
C TYR A 254 -1.07 17.29 -12.68
N MET A 255 -1.68 16.18 -12.28
CA MET A 255 -3.15 15.98 -12.18
C MET A 255 -3.93 16.23 -13.48
N SER A 256 -3.28 16.28 -14.64
CA SER A 256 -3.98 16.32 -15.91
C SER A 256 -4.48 14.93 -16.32
N PRO A 257 -5.53 14.83 -17.17
CA PRO A 257 -5.91 13.55 -17.72
C PRO A 257 -4.79 12.98 -18.61
N PRO A 258 -4.61 11.64 -18.67
CA PRO A 258 -3.78 11.04 -19.70
C PRO A 258 -4.25 11.47 -21.08
N SER A 259 -3.32 11.60 -22.03
CA SER A 259 -3.69 11.95 -23.40
C SER A 259 -4.72 10.98 -23.97
N VAL A 260 -5.85 11.50 -24.43
CA VAL A 260 -6.98 10.69 -24.94
C VAL A 260 -6.66 9.85 -26.18
N SER A 261 -5.59 10.16 -26.89
CA SER A 261 -5.17 9.44 -28.10
C SER A 261 -3.95 8.55 -27.87
N GLY A 262 -3.36 8.56 -26.67
CA GLY A 262 -2.13 7.85 -26.38
C GLY A 262 -2.32 6.44 -25.84
N ALA A 263 -1.28 5.63 -25.95
CA ALA A 263 -1.22 4.28 -25.40
C ALA A 263 -1.44 4.26 -23.86
N PRO A 264 -0.91 5.20 -23.05
CA PRO A 264 -1.19 5.26 -21.63
C PRO A 264 -2.67 5.38 -21.29
N TYR A 265 -3.43 6.23 -22.03
CA TYR A 265 -4.86 6.37 -21.82
C TYR A 265 -5.61 5.05 -22.06
N SER A 266 -5.32 4.39 -23.19
CA SER A 266 -5.94 3.11 -23.55
C SER A 266 -5.61 2.02 -22.52
N CYS A 267 -4.37 1.96 -22.08
CA CYS A 267 -3.89 1.05 -21.03
C CYS A 267 -4.64 1.29 -19.71
N MET A 268 -4.64 2.52 -19.20
CA MET A 268 -5.31 2.86 -17.93
C MET A 268 -6.82 2.63 -18.01
N LYS A 269 -7.43 2.85 -19.17
CA LYS A 269 -8.84 2.57 -19.40
C LYS A 269 -9.14 1.07 -19.30
N GLU A 270 -8.35 0.22 -19.94
CA GLU A 270 -8.53 -1.24 -19.86
C GLU A 270 -8.30 -1.76 -18.44
N ILE A 271 -7.28 -1.27 -17.73
CA ILE A 271 -7.04 -1.60 -16.32
C ILE A 271 -8.29 -1.27 -15.49
N GLN A 272 -8.83 -0.07 -15.63
CA GLN A 272 -10.02 0.36 -14.89
C GLN A 272 -11.24 -0.50 -15.21
N GLU A 273 -11.44 -0.88 -16.48
CA GLU A 273 -12.56 -1.74 -16.90
C GLU A 273 -12.44 -3.15 -16.31
N GLN A 274 -11.25 -3.75 -16.28
CA GLN A 274 -11.03 -5.03 -15.61
C GLN A 274 -11.27 -4.94 -14.10
N CYS A 275 -10.77 -3.89 -13.46
CA CYS A 275 -10.99 -3.63 -12.04
C CYS A 275 -12.49 -3.48 -11.72
N PHE A 276 -13.24 -2.76 -12.54
CA PHE A 276 -14.69 -2.56 -12.34
C PHE A 276 -15.47 -3.86 -12.35
N LYS A 277 -15.15 -4.81 -13.21
CA LYS A 277 -15.79 -6.13 -13.22
C LYS A 277 -15.65 -6.86 -11.89
N MET A 278 -14.48 -6.73 -11.23
CA MET A 278 -14.21 -7.30 -9.91
C MET A 278 -14.68 -6.41 -8.74
N GLY A 279 -15.41 -5.34 -9.01
CA GLY A 279 -15.91 -4.43 -7.97
C GLY A 279 -14.83 -3.57 -7.32
N ILE A 280 -13.68 -3.37 -7.97
CA ILE A 280 -12.61 -2.50 -7.50
C ILE A 280 -12.93 -1.06 -7.93
N PRO A 281 -13.23 -0.14 -7.00
CA PRO A 281 -13.78 1.16 -7.32
C PRO A 281 -12.69 2.20 -7.61
N LEU A 282 -11.90 2.02 -8.69
CA LEU A 282 -10.93 3.01 -9.14
C LEU A 282 -11.65 4.29 -9.59
N LYS A 283 -11.65 5.31 -8.74
CA LYS A 283 -12.43 6.54 -8.96
C LYS A 283 -11.72 7.51 -9.87
N THR A 284 -10.41 7.70 -9.68
CA THR A 284 -9.62 8.67 -10.44
C THR A 284 -8.46 8.00 -11.15
N ARG A 285 -8.05 8.62 -12.26
CA ARG A 285 -6.81 8.36 -12.98
C ARG A 285 -6.29 9.67 -13.54
N HIS A 286 -5.00 9.94 -13.39
CA HIS A 286 -4.37 11.16 -13.88
C HIS A 286 -2.86 10.97 -14.05
N ARG A 287 -2.21 11.99 -14.63
CA ARG A 287 -0.76 12.08 -14.73
C ARG A 287 -0.19 12.61 -13.42
N GLU A 288 1.01 12.16 -13.09
CA GLU A 288 1.82 12.66 -12.00
C GLU A 288 2.91 13.62 -12.50
N VAL A 289 3.72 14.14 -11.57
CA VAL A 289 4.72 15.19 -11.84
C VAL A 289 5.82 14.70 -12.76
N ALA A 290 6.34 13.47 -12.55
CA ALA A 290 7.39 12.95 -13.40
C ALA A 290 6.86 12.57 -14.80
N PRO A 291 7.68 12.73 -15.85
CA PRO A 291 7.32 12.27 -17.19
C PRO A 291 7.06 10.76 -17.19
N GLY A 292 5.98 10.32 -17.81
CA GLY A 292 5.57 8.92 -17.83
C GLY A 292 5.01 8.37 -16.52
N GLN A 293 4.74 9.22 -15.53
CA GLN A 293 4.18 8.84 -14.24
C GLN A 293 2.67 9.09 -14.18
N TYR A 294 1.96 8.18 -13.55
CA TYR A 294 0.49 8.17 -13.45
C TYR A 294 0.05 7.68 -12.06
N GLU A 295 -1.23 7.93 -11.76
CA GLU A 295 -1.87 7.50 -10.52
C GLU A 295 -3.27 6.94 -10.74
N PHE A 296 -3.60 5.91 -9.97
CA PHE A 296 -4.96 5.47 -9.69
C PHE A 296 -5.31 5.72 -8.23
N ALA A 297 -6.47 6.34 -7.98
CA ALA A 297 -7.03 6.46 -6.63
C ALA A 297 -8.41 5.79 -6.55
N PRO A 298 -8.60 4.83 -5.61
CA PRO A 298 -9.89 4.17 -5.40
C PRO A 298 -10.80 4.99 -4.47
N LEU A 299 -12.06 4.60 -4.39
CA LEU A 299 -12.88 4.90 -3.22
C LEU A 299 -12.34 4.11 -2.02
N PHE A 300 -12.36 4.74 -0.84
CA PHE A 300 -11.97 4.06 0.40
C PHE A 300 -12.93 2.92 0.76
N GLY A 301 -12.44 1.97 1.53
CA GLY A 301 -13.22 0.83 1.98
C GLY A 301 -12.52 0.07 3.09
N PHE A 302 -13.07 -1.09 3.42
CA PHE A 302 -12.57 -1.96 4.49
C PHE A 302 -11.11 -2.37 4.24
N VAL A 303 -10.28 -2.32 5.26
CA VAL A 303 -8.81 -2.43 5.13
C VAL A 303 -8.36 -3.71 4.43
N THR A 304 -8.90 -4.87 4.78
CA THR A 304 -8.52 -6.16 4.17
C THR A 304 -8.91 -6.21 2.70
N THR A 305 -10.14 -5.79 2.38
CA THR A 305 -10.65 -5.73 1.00
C THR A 305 -9.83 -4.75 0.13
N GLN A 306 -9.50 -3.58 0.66
CA GLN A 306 -8.73 -2.57 -0.10
C GLN A 306 -7.32 -3.03 -0.40
N ILE A 307 -6.67 -3.75 0.50
CA ILE A 307 -5.33 -4.31 0.27
C ILE A 307 -5.39 -5.41 -0.78
N ASP A 308 -6.32 -6.34 -0.68
CA ASP A 308 -6.52 -7.38 -1.68
C ASP A 308 -6.80 -6.77 -3.06
N GLN A 309 -7.66 -5.75 -3.11
CA GLN A 309 -7.98 -5.04 -4.35
C GLN A 309 -6.75 -4.33 -4.92
N ASN A 310 -5.93 -3.68 -4.10
CA ASN A 310 -4.72 -3.00 -4.56
C ASN A 310 -3.70 -4.00 -5.14
N LEU A 311 -3.50 -5.14 -4.51
CA LEU A 311 -2.61 -6.18 -5.03
C LEU A 311 -3.10 -6.70 -6.40
N MET A 312 -4.42 -6.84 -6.55
CA MET A 312 -5.00 -7.23 -7.83
C MET A 312 -4.87 -6.12 -8.89
N VAL A 313 -5.02 -4.84 -8.50
CA VAL A 313 -4.75 -3.70 -9.39
C VAL A 313 -3.32 -3.76 -9.93
N MET A 314 -2.33 -3.97 -9.04
CA MET A 314 -0.92 -4.07 -9.44
C MET A 314 -0.70 -5.22 -10.42
N GLN A 315 -1.32 -6.37 -10.21
CA GLN A 315 -1.25 -7.50 -11.16
C GLN A 315 -1.88 -7.16 -12.52
N ILE A 316 -3.06 -6.56 -12.51
CA ILE A 316 -3.73 -6.15 -13.75
C ILE A 316 -2.88 -5.13 -14.51
N MET A 317 -2.25 -4.19 -13.81
CA MET A 317 -1.34 -3.21 -14.41
C MET A 317 -0.18 -3.91 -15.14
N ASP A 318 0.44 -4.89 -14.51
CA ASP A 318 1.55 -5.67 -15.08
C ASP A 318 1.12 -6.51 -16.30
N GLU A 319 -0.08 -7.05 -16.30
CA GLU A 319 -0.60 -7.90 -17.39
C GLU A 319 -1.20 -7.10 -18.56
N VAL A 320 -1.75 -5.91 -18.30
CA VAL A 320 -2.41 -5.08 -19.33
C VAL A 320 -1.40 -4.20 -20.06
N ALA A 321 -0.42 -3.63 -19.36
CA ALA A 321 0.54 -2.73 -19.99
C ALA A 321 1.23 -3.31 -21.23
N PRO A 322 1.68 -4.58 -21.24
CA PRO A 322 2.28 -5.20 -22.43
C PRO A 322 1.35 -5.27 -23.66
N LYS A 323 0.04 -5.38 -23.46
CA LYS A 323 -0.95 -5.41 -24.55
C LYS A 323 -1.05 -4.08 -25.30
N HIS A 324 -0.62 -2.99 -24.62
CA HIS A 324 -0.58 -1.63 -25.17
C HIS A 324 0.83 -1.21 -25.57
N GLY A 325 1.78 -2.12 -25.69
CA GLY A 325 3.17 -1.79 -26.03
C GLY A 325 3.92 -1.07 -24.89
N LEU A 326 3.44 -1.20 -23.66
CA LEU A 326 3.97 -0.54 -22.47
C LEU A 326 4.48 -1.56 -21.44
N THR A 327 5.21 -1.06 -20.46
CA THR A 327 5.52 -1.78 -19.22
C THR A 327 5.19 -0.88 -18.03
N CYS A 328 4.56 -1.45 -17.02
CA CYS A 328 4.27 -0.77 -15.76
C CYS A 328 5.43 -0.96 -14.79
N LEU A 329 5.91 0.14 -14.20
CA LEU A 329 6.92 0.12 -13.15
C LEU A 329 6.31 0.65 -11.86
N VAL A 330 6.36 -0.15 -10.82
CA VAL A 330 5.86 0.20 -9.48
C VAL A 330 6.98 0.37 -8.45
N ALA A 331 8.24 0.22 -8.85
CA ALA A 331 9.36 0.55 -7.97
C ALA A 331 9.28 2.00 -7.50
N GLU A 332 9.65 2.28 -6.25
CA GLU A 332 9.51 3.58 -5.60
C GLU A 332 10.34 4.68 -6.30
N LYS A 333 11.50 4.31 -6.84
CA LYS A 333 12.41 5.24 -7.52
C LYS A 333 13.02 4.58 -8.76
N PRO A 334 12.24 4.39 -9.83
CA PRO A 334 12.76 3.70 -11.02
C PRO A 334 13.78 4.54 -11.79
N PHE A 335 13.71 5.86 -11.68
CA PHE A 335 14.59 6.81 -12.37
C PHE A 335 15.20 7.81 -11.40
N ASN A 336 16.44 8.23 -11.67
CA ASN A 336 17.10 9.26 -10.89
C ASN A 336 16.62 10.66 -11.32
N ASN A 337 16.74 11.66 -10.44
CA ASN A 337 16.44 13.08 -10.69
C ASN A 337 15.03 13.42 -11.21
N VAL A 338 14.07 12.49 -11.05
CA VAL A 338 12.63 12.73 -11.24
C VAL A 338 11.87 12.23 -10.03
N ASN A 339 10.60 12.59 -9.86
CA ASN A 339 9.81 12.14 -8.73
C ASN A 339 9.76 10.61 -8.65
N GLY A 340 9.70 10.10 -7.43
CA GLY A 340 9.41 8.70 -7.15
C GLY A 340 7.93 8.45 -7.00
N SER A 341 7.54 7.17 -6.91
CA SER A 341 6.17 6.73 -6.73
C SER A 341 5.90 6.27 -5.30
N GLY A 342 4.78 6.70 -4.75
CA GLY A 342 4.25 6.30 -3.47
C GLY A 342 2.98 5.47 -3.58
N LYS A 343 2.51 5.03 -2.43
CA LYS A 343 1.21 4.43 -2.23
C LYS A 343 0.60 5.05 -0.98
N HIS A 344 0.06 6.25 -1.11
CA HIS A 344 -0.45 6.99 0.06
C HIS A 344 -1.57 6.21 0.72
N ASN A 345 -1.39 5.91 2.00
CA ASN A 345 -2.33 5.12 2.78
C ASN A 345 -3.25 6.05 3.58
N ASN A 346 -4.37 6.40 3.00
CA ASN A 346 -5.43 7.11 3.73
C ASN A 346 -6.08 6.14 4.71
N TRP A 347 -5.98 6.43 6.01
CA TRP A 347 -6.40 5.53 7.09
C TRP A 347 -7.39 6.19 8.04
N SER A 348 -8.44 5.46 8.38
CA SER A 348 -9.45 5.89 9.35
C SER A 348 -10.03 4.72 10.13
N ILE A 349 -10.59 5.02 11.32
CA ILE A 349 -11.30 4.07 12.16
C ILE A 349 -12.77 4.48 12.21
N SER A 350 -13.67 3.53 12.06
CA SER A 350 -15.12 3.76 12.23
C SER A 350 -15.76 2.68 13.09
N THR A 351 -16.90 3.01 13.64
CA THR A 351 -17.78 1.98 14.24
C THR A 351 -18.34 1.07 13.15
N THR A 352 -18.75 -0.12 13.50
CA THR A 352 -19.37 -1.09 12.56
C THR A 352 -20.66 -0.59 11.93
N ASP A 353 -21.30 0.42 12.52
CA ASP A 353 -22.47 1.11 11.98
C ASP A 353 -22.13 2.40 11.20
N GLY A 354 -20.85 2.65 10.92
CA GLY A 354 -20.38 3.64 9.96
C GLY A 354 -20.08 5.03 10.53
N VAL A 355 -19.92 5.19 11.85
CA VAL A 355 -19.52 6.48 12.46
C VAL A 355 -18.00 6.59 12.43
N ASN A 356 -17.45 7.55 11.68
CA ASN A 356 -16.03 7.80 11.59
C ASN A 356 -15.50 8.50 12.86
N LEU A 357 -14.54 7.88 13.56
CA LEU A 357 -13.97 8.41 14.81
C LEU A 357 -13.10 9.65 14.58
N PHE A 358 -12.62 9.87 13.37
CA PHE A 358 -11.82 11.04 13.00
C PHE A 358 -12.68 12.21 12.45
N ASN A 359 -13.98 12.05 12.32
CA ASN A 359 -14.89 13.15 11.96
C ASN A 359 -15.49 13.76 13.22
N VAL A 360 -14.98 14.94 13.62
CA VAL A 360 -15.35 15.64 14.87
C VAL A 360 -16.85 15.78 15.00
N ASN A 361 -17.48 16.35 13.97
CA ASN A 361 -18.91 16.70 14.00
C ASN A 361 -19.80 15.46 13.93
N GLN A 362 -19.46 14.48 13.10
CA GLN A 362 -20.19 13.22 13.02
C GLN A 362 -20.13 12.45 14.35
N LEU A 363 -18.94 12.34 14.93
CA LEU A 363 -18.74 11.63 16.20
C LEU A 363 -19.50 12.32 17.35
N ALA A 364 -19.39 13.63 17.45
CA ALA A 364 -20.11 14.41 18.48
C ALA A 364 -21.63 14.27 18.34
N ALA A 365 -22.16 14.35 17.12
CA ALA A 365 -23.59 14.21 16.85
C ALA A 365 -24.13 12.81 17.18
N LYS A 366 -23.35 11.75 16.90
CA LYS A 366 -23.77 10.36 17.11
C LYS A 366 -23.58 9.88 18.55
N SER A 367 -22.48 10.28 19.20
CA SER A 367 -22.21 9.91 20.59
C SER A 367 -22.91 10.80 21.61
N GLY A 368 -23.36 11.99 21.22
CA GLY A 368 -23.87 13.01 22.14
C GLY A 368 -22.79 13.69 22.99
N SER A 369 -21.51 13.45 22.71
CA SER A 369 -20.38 13.98 23.49
C SER A 369 -19.30 14.61 22.61
N ARG A 370 -18.83 15.80 22.98
CA ARG A 370 -17.69 16.47 22.35
C ARG A 370 -16.35 16.05 22.95
N GLU A 371 -16.36 15.31 24.06
CA GLU A 371 -15.16 14.89 24.77
C GLU A 371 -14.49 13.65 24.16
N ILE A 372 -15.23 12.87 23.36
CA ILE A 372 -14.71 11.63 22.80
C ILE A 372 -13.65 11.87 21.74
N PHE A 373 -13.87 12.86 20.86
CA PHE A 373 -12.93 13.12 19.78
C PHE A 373 -11.53 13.52 20.26
N PRO A 374 -11.35 14.43 21.25
CA PRO A 374 -10.00 14.71 21.79
C PRO A 374 -9.29 13.49 22.38
N VAL A 375 -10.03 12.55 22.98
CA VAL A 375 -9.48 11.29 23.50
C VAL A 375 -8.93 10.43 22.34
N ILE A 376 -9.68 10.31 21.26
CA ILE A 376 -9.26 9.55 20.06
C ILE A 376 -8.01 10.20 19.44
N MET A 377 -8.00 11.51 19.24
CA MET A 377 -6.85 12.23 18.67
C MET A 377 -5.61 12.15 19.56
N ALA A 378 -5.77 12.31 20.87
CA ALA A 378 -4.65 12.16 21.82
C ALA A 378 -4.07 10.74 21.79
N SER A 379 -4.93 9.73 21.59
CA SER A 379 -4.48 8.34 21.45
C SER A 379 -3.62 8.13 20.20
N VAL A 380 -3.97 8.77 19.07
CA VAL A 380 -3.18 8.71 17.83
C VAL A 380 -1.87 9.47 18.00
N ILE A 381 -1.90 10.70 18.52
CA ILE A 381 -0.70 11.52 18.78
C ILE A 381 0.29 10.77 19.68
N LYS A 382 -0.21 10.18 20.77
CA LYS A 382 0.60 9.35 21.67
C LYS A 382 1.21 8.14 20.94
N ALA A 383 0.40 7.44 20.13
CA ALA A 383 0.86 6.26 19.40
C ALA A 383 2.01 6.58 18.43
N VAL A 384 1.91 7.68 17.70
CA VAL A 384 2.96 8.12 16.76
C VAL A 384 4.23 8.55 17.50
N ASP A 385 4.10 9.26 18.63
CA ASP A 385 5.26 9.69 19.43
C ASP A 385 6.00 8.49 20.04
N GLU A 386 5.29 7.51 20.57
CA GLU A 386 5.91 6.36 21.24
C GLU A 386 6.45 5.30 20.26
N TYR A 387 5.77 5.10 19.13
CA TYR A 387 6.03 4.00 18.18
C TYR A 387 6.29 4.47 16.74
N GLY A 388 6.77 5.69 16.55
CA GLY A 388 7.18 6.20 15.25
C GLY A 388 8.32 5.38 14.63
N ASP A 389 9.14 4.69 15.42
CA ASP A 389 10.11 3.69 14.98
C ASP A 389 9.44 2.52 14.23
N LEU A 390 8.33 2.02 14.73
CA LEU A 390 7.53 0.98 14.05
C LEU A 390 6.86 1.52 12.79
N MET A 391 6.36 2.76 12.80
CA MET A 391 5.85 3.36 11.57
C MET A 391 6.95 3.42 10.50
N ARG A 392 8.16 3.85 10.87
CA ARG A 392 9.31 3.87 9.96
C ARG A 392 9.71 2.47 9.49
N MET A 393 9.67 1.47 10.37
CA MET A 393 9.92 0.07 10.04
C MET A 393 8.90 -0.46 9.04
N SER A 394 7.64 -0.13 9.18
CA SER A 394 6.57 -0.61 8.30
C SER A 394 6.71 -0.18 6.83
N ILE A 395 7.52 0.84 6.57
CA ILE A 395 7.82 1.37 5.24
C ILE A 395 9.29 1.18 4.84
N ALA A 396 10.02 0.31 5.52
CA ALA A 396 11.46 0.08 5.30
C ALA A 396 11.72 -0.84 4.10
N THR A 397 11.19 -0.49 2.94
CA THR A 397 11.50 -1.16 1.68
C THR A 397 12.80 -0.64 1.08
N PRO A 398 13.56 -1.46 0.32
CA PRO A 398 14.79 -0.99 -0.32
C PRO A 398 14.59 0.26 -1.20
N GLY A 399 13.44 0.37 -1.90
CA GLY A 399 13.11 1.52 -2.74
C GLY A 399 12.99 2.84 -1.97
N ASN A 400 12.54 2.80 -0.73
CA ASN A 400 12.37 3.97 0.11
C ASN A 400 13.70 4.59 0.60
N ASP A 401 14.83 3.88 0.53
CA ASP A 401 16.14 4.50 0.77
C ASP A 401 16.48 5.58 -0.27
N PHE A 402 15.95 5.48 -1.49
CA PHE A 402 16.12 6.50 -2.54
C PHE A 402 14.97 7.50 -2.63
N ARG A 403 13.78 7.14 -2.15
CA ARG A 403 12.57 7.96 -2.30
C ARG A 403 12.38 8.94 -1.14
N LEU A 404 12.53 8.51 0.12
CA LEU A 404 12.22 9.34 1.29
C LEU A 404 13.16 10.55 1.39
N GLY A 405 12.56 11.71 1.63
CA GLY A 405 13.28 12.98 1.72
C GLY A 405 13.67 13.60 0.37
N ALA A 406 13.17 13.06 -0.74
CA ALA A 406 13.45 13.56 -2.09
C ALA A 406 12.15 13.64 -2.91
N CYS A 407 11.97 14.74 -3.66
CA CYS A 407 10.92 14.89 -4.67
C CYS A 407 9.53 14.38 -4.21
N GLU A 408 8.79 15.21 -3.49
CA GLU A 408 7.43 14.96 -2.96
C GLU A 408 7.28 13.83 -1.92
N ALA A 409 8.36 13.16 -1.54
CA ALA A 409 8.31 12.17 -0.46
C ALA A 409 8.70 12.80 0.89
N PRO A 410 7.95 12.54 1.97
CA PRO A 410 8.29 13.08 3.28
C PRO A 410 9.64 12.55 3.77
N PRO A 411 10.33 13.29 4.66
CA PRO A 411 11.57 12.81 5.28
C PRO A 411 11.29 11.63 6.22
N ALA A 412 12.33 10.88 6.56
CA ALA A 412 12.26 9.73 7.48
C ALA A 412 12.11 10.15 8.96
N ILE A 413 11.35 11.20 9.24
CA ILE A 413 11.06 11.74 10.58
C ILE A 413 9.56 11.62 10.82
N MET A 414 9.15 10.81 11.80
CA MET A 414 7.74 10.58 12.07
C MET A 414 7.14 11.73 12.88
N SER A 415 6.31 12.54 12.23
CA SER A 415 5.56 13.65 12.82
C SER A 415 4.09 13.62 12.38
N VAL A 416 3.23 14.33 13.11
CA VAL A 416 1.81 14.48 12.81
C VAL A 416 1.54 15.93 12.41
N TYR A 417 0.88 16.13 11.27
CA TYR A 417 0.35 17.43 10.90
C TYR A 417 -1.15 17.49 11.21
N LEU A 418 -1.58 18.54 11.89
CA LEU A 418 -3.00 18.74 12.26
C LEU A 418 -3.66 19.89 11.48
N GLY A 419 -2.86 20.85 10.99
CA GLY A 419 -3.36 22.12 10.47
C GLY A 419 -3.77 23.09 11.59
N ASP A 420 -3.95 24.37 11.25
CA ASP A 420 -4.11 25.45 12.24
C ASP A 420 -5.37 25.26 13.09
N SER A 421 -6.52 24.96 12.45
CA SER A 421 -7.79 24.86 13.16
C SER A 421 -7.83 23.69 14.14
N MET A 422 -7.32 22.52 13.73
CA MET A 422 -7.29 21.35 14.60
C MET A 422 -6.24 21.49 15.70
N THR A 423 -5.10 22.08 15.40
CA THR A 423 -4.08 22.40 16.42
C THR A 423 -4.65 23.29 17.50
N HIS A 424 -5.29 24.40 17.12
CA HIS A 424 -5.93 25.31 18.08
C HIS A 424 -7.01 24.61 18.92
N TYR A 425 -7.86 23.79 18.29
CA TYR A 425 -8.88 23.03 19.00
C TYR A 425 -8.28 22.07 20.04
N MET A 426 -7.25 21.32 19.69
CA MET A 426 -6.61 20.36 20.59
C MET A 426 -5.79 21.05 21.68
N GLU A 427 -5.14 22.19 21.39
CA GLU A 427 -4.45 23.03 22.39
C GLU A 427 -5.44 23.63 23.38
N SER A 428 -6.57 24.14 22.91
CA SER A 428 -7.64 24.66 23.80
C SER A 428 -8.14 23.57 24.76
N TYR A 429 -8.37 22.36 24.24
CA TYR A 429 -8.73 21.21 25.08
C TYR A 429 -7.64 20.83 26.07
N MET A 430 -6.38 20.83 25.67
CA MET A 430 -5.22 20.55 26.53
C MET A 430 -5.13 21.53 27.70
N HIS A 431 -5.53 22.81 27.50
CA HIS A 431 -5.56 23.85 28.48
C HIS A 431 -6.89 24.03 29.25
N GLY A 432 -7.85 23.13 29.01
CA GLY A 432 -9.09 23.05 29.79
C GLY A 432 -10.34 23.69 29.16
N SER A 433 -10.24 24.22 27.95
CA SER A 433 -11.40 24.72 27.20
C SER A 433 -12.04 23.60 26.36
N ILE A 434 -13.38 23.58 26.33
CA ILE A 434 -14.15 22.66 25.46
C ILE A 434 -14.99 23.52 24.53
N GLU A 435 -14.36 24.00 23.50
CA GLU A 435 -15.07 24.73 22.45
C GLU A 435 -15.62 23.79 21.39
N PRO A 436 -16.71 24.18 20.68
CA PRO A 436 -17.10 23.46 19.47
C PRO A 436 -15.95 23.54 18.46
N TYR A 437 -15.69 22.43 17.77
CA TYR A 437 -14.86 22.49 16.58
C TYR A 437 -15.62 23.22 15.47
N ASP A 438 -15.26 24.47 15.26
CA ASP A 438 -15.83 25.32 14.21
C ASP A 438 -14.69 25.81 13.32
N PRO A 439 -14.28 25.01 12.33
CA PRO A 439 -13.27 25.41 11.38
C PRO A 439 -13.78 26.60 10.59
N SER A 440 -13.09 27.74 10.70
CA SER A 440 -13.42 28.93 9.92
C SER A 440 -13.30 28.64 8.43
N THR A 441 -14.42 28.55 7.73
CA THR A 441 -14.44 28.37 6.28
C THR A 441 -13.88 29.63 5.62
N LYS A 442 -12.72 29.54 5.00
CA LYS A 442 -12.16 30.63 4.22
C LYS A 442 -12.89 30.68 2.88
N VAL A 443 -13.61 31.78 2.66
CA VAL A 443 -14.28 32.03 1.38
C VAL A 443 -13.42 33.01 0.56
N LEU A 444 -12.96 32.57 -0.58
CA LEU A 444 -12.25 33.42 -1.53
C LEU A 444 -13.25 34.04 -2.52
N ASN A 445 -13.31 35.36 -2.53
CA ASN A 445 -14.03 36.12 -3.53
C ASN A 445 -13.07 36.57 -4.62
N MET A 446 -13.13 35.96 -5.78
CA MET A 446 -12.19 36.18 -6.89
C MET A 446 -12.62 37.32 -7.83
N GLY A 447 -13.74 38.00 -7.54
CA GLY A 447 -14.27 39.10 -8.36
C GLY A 447 -15.77 38.92 -8.66
N HIS A 448 -16.35 39.96 -9.30
CA HIS A 448 -17.82 40.01 -9.52
C HIS A 448 -18.35 38.98 -10.50
N THR A 449 -17.53 38.45 -11.38
CA THR A 449 -17.93 37.51 -12.44
C THR A 449 -17.58 36.03 -12.09
N LEU A 450 -16.84 35.80 -11.02
CA LEU A 450 -16.42 34.48 -10.61
C LEU A 450 -17.18 34.04 -9.35
N PRO A 451 -17.53 32.74 -9.24
CA PRO A 451 -18.14 32.22 -8.02
C PRO A 451 -17.15 32.27 -6.86
N SER A 452 -17.68 32.48 -5.66
CA SER A 452 -16.89 32.35 -4.44
C SER A 452 -16.44 30.91 -4.25
N ILE A 453 -15.17 30.71 -3.84
CA ILE A 453 -14.59 29.39 -3.57
C ILE A 453 -14.45 29.23 -2.08
N VAL A 454 -15.06 28.16 -1.55
CA VAL A 454 -14.87 27.75 -0.17
C VAL A 454 -13.64 26.87 -0.09
N ILE A 455 -12.63 27.29 0.67
CA ILE A 455 -11.41 26.52 0.88
C ILE A 455 -11.57 25.66 2.12
N PRO A 456 -11.32 24.34 2.05
CA PRO A 456 -11.24 23.49 3.23
C PRO A 456 -10.16 24.00 4.19
N ASN A 457 -10.40 23.85 5.49
CA ASN A 457 -9.43 24.26 6.51
C ASN A 457 -8.28 23.27 6.68
N GLU A 458 -8.54 22.03 6.31
CA GLU A 458 -7.53 20.99 6.36
C GLU A 458 -6.74 21.04 5.04
N ASP A 459 -5.63 21.77 5.06
CA ASP A 459 -4.66 21.73 3.96
C ASP A 459 -3.95 20.38 3.95
N ARG A 460 -3.72 19.85 2.73
CA ARG A 460 -2.87 18.68 2.54
C ARG A 460 -1.42 19.13 2.67
N ASN A 461 -0.83 19.03 3.86
CA ASN A 461 0.60 19.24 3.99
C ASN A 461 1.35 18.06 3.37
N ARG A 462 1.81 18.24 2.14
CA ARG A 462 2.53 17.21 1.36
C ARG A 462 3.92 16.90 1.90
N THR A 463 4.43 17.70 2.83
CA THR A 463 5.75 17.51 3.44
C THR A 463 5.69 16.68 4.72
N SER A 464 4.49 16.53 5.32
CA SER A 464 4.30 15.70 6.52
C SER A 464 4.17 14.23 6.16
N PRO A 465 4.78 13.31 6.93
CA PRO A 465 4.58 11.87 6.74
C PRO A 465 3.17 11.40 7.13
N PHE A 466 2.49 12.09 8.07
CA PHE A 466 1.20 11.66 8.62
C PHE A 466 0.24 12.84 8.89
N PRO A 467 -0.24 13.54 7.83
CA PRO A 467 -1.19 14.63 7.97
C PRO A 467 -2.61 14.14 8.27
N TYR A 468 -3.33 14.90 9.13
CA TYR A 468 -4.76 14.80 9.35
C TYR A 468 -5.53 15.56 8.26
N GLY A 469 -6.53 14.93 7.67
CA GLY A 469 -7.33 15.49 6.57
C GLY A 469 -8.84 15.58 6.90
N GLY A 470 -9.20 15.98 8.14
CA GLY A 470 -10.59 16.23 8.53
C GLY A 470 -11.42 14.99 8.89
N HIS A 471 -11.10 13.83 8.37
CA HIS A 471 -11.80 12.56 8.62
C HIS A 471 -10.91 11.33 8.46
N ARG A 472 -9.62 11.52 8.23
CA ARG A 472 -8.61 10.47 8.04
C ARG A 472 -7.22 11.01 8.36
N PHE A 473 -6.29 10.11 8.54
CA PHE A 473 -4.85 10.38 8.40
C PHE A 473 -4.34 9.78 7.10
N GLU A 474 -3.37 10.44 6.47
CA GLU A 474 -2.73 9.97 5.24
C GLU A 474 -1.26 9.62 5.53
N PHE A 475 -0.90 8.34 5.47
CA PHE A 475 0.50 7.95 5.60
C PHE A 475 1.18 8.00 4.22
N ARG A 476 1.93 9.08 3.98
CA ARG A 476 2.50 9.43 2.67
C ARG A 476 3.83 8.75 2.35
N ALA A 477 4.48 8.18 3.36
CA ALA A 477 5.82 7.57 3.22
C ALA A 477 5.79 6.12 2.70
N VAL A 478 4.63 5.56 2.44
CA VAL A 478 4.46 4.18 1.96
C VAL A 478 4.94 4.04 0.52
N GLY A 479 5.72 3.02 0.22
CA GLY A 479 6.26 2.77 -1.12
C GLY A 479 5.23 2.20 -2.10
N SER A 480 5.34 2.55 -3.37
CA SER A 480 4.40 2.15 -4.43
C SER A 480 4.40 0.64 -4.72
N ALA A 481 5.53 -0.04 -4.57
CA ALA A 481 5.63 -1.50 -4.74
C ALA A 481 5.14 -2.29 -3.51
N GLN A 482 4.91 -1.62 -2.40
CA GLN A 482 4.72 -2.25 -1.10
C GLN A 482 3.33 -2.88 -0.96
N ASN A 483 3.27 -4.07 -0.33
CA ASN A 483 2.06 -4.57 0.31
C ASN A 483 1.82 -3.78 1.59
N THR A 484 0.66 -3.15 1.71
CA THR A 484 0.35 -2.26 2.84
C THR A 484 -0.22 -2.97 4.06
N SER A 485 -0.29 -4.29 4.07
CA SER A 485 -0.76 -5.06 5.24
C SER A 485 0.06 -4.75 6.48
N LEU A 486 1.40 -4.77 6.39
CA LEU A 486 2.27 -4.44 7.52
C LEU A 486 2.08 -3.00 8.00
N VAL A 487 1.93 -2.04 7.08
CA VAL A 487 1.68 -0.62 7.39
C VAL A 487 0.43 -0.48 8.27
N ASN A 488 -0.67 -1.10 7.83
CA ASN A 488 -1.94 -1.02 8.56
C ASN A 488 -1.93 -1.87 9.82
N THR A 489 -1.20 -2.99 9.84
CA THR A 489 -0.96 -3.78 11.06
C THR A 489 -0.30 -2.92 12.14
N VAL A 490 0.74 -2.17 11.78
CA VAL A 490 1.43 -1.28 12.71
C VAL A 490 0.53 -0.15 13.17
N LEU A 491 -0.11 0.61 12.27
CA LEU A 491 -1.00 1.71 12.63
C LEU A 491 -2.12 1.26 13.58
N ASN A 492 -2.76 0.15 13.26
CA ASN A 492 -3.81 -0.42 14.11
C ASN A 492 -3.27 -0.82 15.49
N THR A 493 -2.12 -1.50 15.55
CA THR A 493 -1.55 -2.02 16.80
C THR A 493 -1.13 -0.93 17.75
N ILE A 494 -0.42 0.10 17.27
CA ILE A 494 0.05 1.21 18.12
C ILE A 494 -1.12 2.03 18.67
N VAL A 495 -2.17 2.22 17.88
CA VAL A 495 -3.37 2.95 18.31
C VAL A 495 -4.23 2.09 19.23
N ALA A 496 -4.36 0.77 18.98
CA ALA A 496 -5.05 -0.16 19.88
C ALA A 496 -4.40 -0.18 21.27
N ASN A 497 -3.07 -0.14 21.35
CA ASN A 497 -2.36 -0.04 22.62
C ASN A 497 -2.67 1.27 23.36
N SER A 498 -2.70 2.39 22.65
CA SER A 498 -3.09 3.68 23.26
C SER A 498 -4.52 3.65 23.77
N PHE A 499 -5.46 3.07 23.02
CA PHE A 499 -6.85 2.87 23.47
C PHE A 499 -6.92 2.01 24.73
N LYS A 500 -6.15 0.92 24.78
CA LYS A 500 -6.04 0.05 25.94
C LYS A 500 -5.57 0.82 27.17
N GLU A 501 -4.45 1.54 27.05
CA GLU A 501 -3.87 2.29 28.17
C GLU A 501 -4.80 3.40 28.69
N PHE A 502 -5.52 4.08 27.80
CA PHE A 502 -6.51 5.09 28.19
C PHE A 502 -7.67 4.45 28.94
N ALA A 503 -8.20 3.33 28.41
CA ALA A 503 -9.25 2.58 29.07
C ALA A 503 -8.82 2.07 30.46
N ASP A 504 -7.61 1.53 30.58
CA ASP A 504 -7.07 1.04 31.85
C ASP A 504 -7.00 2.16 32.91
N LYS A 505 -6.52 3.35 32.55
CA LYS A 505 -6.45 4.50 33.45
C LYS A 505 -7.83 5.00 33.89
N ILE A 506 -8.78 5.07 32.96
CA ILE A 506 -10.15 5.49 33.23
C ILE A 506 -10.85 4.45 34.13
N GLU A 507 -10.63 3.17 33.91
CA GLU A 507 -11.18 2.10 34.76
C GLU A 507 -10.56 2.10 36.16
N ALA A 508 -9.30 2.55 36.29
CA ALA A 508 -8.67 2.77 37.59
C ALA A 508 -9.17 4.01 38.33
N GLY A 509 -10.10 4.79 37.75
CA GLY A 509 -10.75 5.92 38.36
C GLY A 509 -10.24 7.30 37.92
N ALA A 510 -9.31 7.36 36.94
CA ALA A 510 -8.86 8.64 36.39
C ALA A 510 -9.94 9.29 35.53
N SER A 511 -10.01 10.61 35.55
CA SER A 511 -10.92 11.35 34.68
C SER A 511 -10.49 11.22 33.21
N PRO A 512 -11.40 10.92 32.27
CA PRO A 512 -11.08 10.88 30.85
C PRO A 512 -10.40 12.16 30.37
N ARG A 513 -10.82 13.31 30.86
CA ARG A 513 -10.24 14.61 30.54
C ARG A 513 -8.79 14.73 31.00
N GLU A 514 -8.52 14.40 32.28
CA GLU A 514 -7.16 14.45 32.82
C GLU A 514 -6.22 13.51 32.08
N VAL A 515 -6.63 12.26 31.83
CA VAL A 515 -5.85 11.29 31.05
C VAL A 515 -5.50 11.84 29.67
N THR A 516 -6.46 12.50 29.01
CA THR A 516 -6.27 13.08 27.67
C THR A 516 -5.35 14.29 27.70
N GLN A 517 -5.55 15.20 28.63
CA GLN A 517 -4.71 16.41 28.78
C GLN A 517 -3.27 16.06 29.11
N ASP A 518 -3.06 15.10 30.01
CA ASP A 518 -1.71 14.63 30.35
C ASP A 518 -1.02 13.95 29.16
N ALA A 519 -1.75 13.16 28.39
CA ALA A 519 -1.22 12.56 27.18
C ALA A 519 -0.87 13.62 26.12
N LEU A 520 -1.72 14.61 25.90
CA LEU A 520 -1.43 15.70 24.97
C LEU A 520 -0.19 16.48 25.41
N LYS A 521 -0.10 16.90 26.67
CA LYS A 521 1.07 17.63 27.20
C LYS A 521 2.36 16.84 27.01
N LYS A 522 2.32 15.53 27.26
CA LYS A 522 3.51 14.66 27.18
C LYS A 522 3.96 14.40 25.73
N HIS A 523 3.02 14.22 24.82
CA HIS A 523 3.27 13.73 23.46
C HIS A 523 3.10 14.81 22.38
N TRP A 524 2.81 16.07 22.75
CA TRP A 524 2.58 17.17 21.81
C TRP A 524 3.77 17.48 20.91
N ARG A 525 4.98 17.11 21.33
CA ARG A 525 6.21 17.33 20.58
C ARG A 525 6.18 16.75 19.16
N VAL A 526 5.35 15.70 18.91
CA VAL A 526 5.25 15.04 17.61
C VAL A 526 4.37 15.82 16.62
N VAL A 527 3.55 16.76 17.13
CA VAL A 527 2.72 17.64 16.29
C VAL A 527 3.59 18.73 15.66
N PHE A 528 3.56 18.80 14.33
CA PHE A 528 4.34 19.73 13.56
C PHE A 528 3.60 20.19 12.31
N ASN A 529 3.36 21.50 12.17
CA ASN A 529 2.61 22.11 11.07
C ASN A 529 3.50 22.84 10.05
N GLY A 530 4.83 22.75 10.19
CA GLY A 530 5.78 23.40 9.31
C GLY A 530 6.11 22.62 8.03
N ASP A 531 7.08 23.13 7.29
CA ASP A 531 7.62 22.48 6.08
C ASP A 531 8.62 21.38 6.45
N GLY A 532 8.25 20.12 6.26
CA GLY A 532 9.12 18.96 6.52
C GLY A 532 10.31 18.84 5.57
N TYR A 533 10.31 19.57 4.43
CA TYR A 533 11.46 19.58 3.50
C TYR A 533 12.54 20.59 3.93
N ASP A 534 12.20 21.58 4.73
CA ASP A 534 13.17 22.56 5.21
C ASP A 534 14.18 21.90 6.17
N PRO A 535 15.49 21.94 5.87
CA PRO A 535 16.53 21.38 6.75
C PRO A 535 16.49 21.95 8.17
N ALA A 536 16.15 23.22 8.36
CA ALA A 536 16.05 23.84 9.68
C ALA A 536 14.88 23.23 10.49
N CYS A 537 13.76 22.95 9.84
CA CYS A 537 12.63 22.24 10.45
C CYS A 537 13.00 20.79 10.80
N GLN A 538 13.74 20.09 9.96
CA GLN A 538 14.21 18.73 10.24
C GLN A 538 15.17 18.69 11.45
N GLU A 539 16.06 19.70 11.57
CA GLU A 539 16.90 19.85 12.76
C GLU A 539 16.08 20.09 14.03
N GLU A 540 15.07 20.94 13.95
CA GLU A 540 14.16 21.19 15.07
C GLU A 540 13.46 19.91 15.52
N LEU A 541 12.87 19.15 14.59
CA LEU A 541 12.22 17.88 14.88
C LEU A 541 13.17 16.86 15.52
N THR A 542 14.41 16.81 15.05
CA THR A 542 15.46 15.98 15.65
C THR A 542 15.80 16.43 17.07
N LYS A 543 15.90 17.74 17.32
CA LYS A 543 16.12 18.31 18.67
C LYS A 543 14.95 18.05 19.62
N ARG A 544 13.71 18.01 19.12
CA ARG A 544 12.51 17.60 19.89
C ARG A 544 12.54 16.13 20.27
N GLY A 545 13.45 15.33 19.71
CA GLY A 545 13.59 13.89 19.97
C GLY A 545 12.53 13.03 19.25
N LEU A 546 12.05 13.46 18.10
CA LEU A 546 11.18 12.64 17.27
C LEU A 546 11.96 11.46 16.65
N TRP A 547 11.24 10.39 16.35
CA TRP A 547 11.81 9.24 15.66
C TRP A 547 12.29 9.63 14.26
N ARG A 548 13.62 9.63 14.09
CA ARG A 548 14.31 9.81 12.82
C ARG A 548 15.19 8.59 12.58
N ILE A 549 14.85 7.80 11.57
CA ILE A 549 15.63 6.62 11.17
C ILE A 549 15.81 6.69 9.66
N ASP A 550 16.94 7.19 9.21
CA ASP A 550 17.22 7.41 7.79
C ASP A 550 17.48 6.09 7.04
N SER A 551 18.03 5.08 7.72
CA SER A 551 18.34 3.77 7.16
C SER A 551 17.15 2.81 7.22
N CYS A 552 16.78 2.20 6.08
CA CYS A 552 15.81 1.10 6.07
C CYS A 552 16.29 -0.12 6.86
N VAL A 553 17.58 -0.43 6.83
CA VAL A 553 18.17 -1.55 7.58
C VAL A 553 18.03 -1.33 9.09
N ASP A 554 18.32 -0.11 9.56
CA ASP A 554 18.17 0.23 11.00
C ASP A 554 16.70 0.21 11.41
N ALA A 555 15.81 0.69 10.54
CA ALA A 555 14.37 0.63 10.79
C ALA A 555 13.89 -0.83 10.91
N ILE A 556 14.30 -1.73 10.02
CA ILE A 556 13.96 -3.16 10.09
C ILE A 556 14.42 -3.78 11.42
N ASN A 557 15.57 -3.38 11.94
CA ASN A 557 16.06 -3.89 13.22
C ASN A 557 15.18 -3.50 14.43
N THR A 558 14.36 -2.44 14.31
CA THR A 558 13.43 -2.07 15.39
C THR A 558 12.34 -3.11 15.66
N TYR A 559 12.09 -4.02 14.73
CA TYR A 559 11.13 -5.13 14.90
C TYR A 559 11.37 -5.92 16.20
N VAL A 560 12.64 -6.16 16.53
CA VAL A 560 13.04 -7.01 17.66
C VAL A 560 13.46 -6.21 18.89
N SER A 561 13.22 -4.90 18.91
CA SER A 561 13.44 -4.13 20.14
C SER A 561 12.49 -4.61 21.25
N PRO A 562 12.94 -4.67 22.52
CA PRO A 562 12.11 -5.17 23.62
C PRO A 562 10.77 -4.45 23.77
N LYS A 563 10.75 -3.13 23.54
CA LYS A 563 9.53 -2.29 23.54
C LYS A 563 8.52 -2.81 22.49
N ASN A 564 8.98 -3.05 21.29
CA ASN A 564 8.12 -3.38 20.14
C ASN A 564 7.63 -4.81 20.18
N THR A 565 8.49 -5.77 20.56
CA THR A 565 8.06 -7.17 20.80
C THR A 565 7.03 -7.26 21.90
N ALA A 566 7.21 -6.55 23.01
CA ALA A 566 6.24 -6.51 24.10
C ALA A 566 4.89 -5.92 23.66
N LEU A 567 4.91 -4.86 22.81
CA LEU A 567 3.69 -4.29 22.23
C LEU A 567 2.93 -5.33 21.38
N PHE A 568 3.62 -5.95 20.44
CA PHE A 568 2.99 -6.90 19.51
C PHE A 568 2.41 -8.13 20.26
N GLU A 569 3.13 -8.63 21.24
CA GLU A 569 2.67 -9.73 22.08
C GLU A 569 1.46 -9.32 22.93
N ALA A 570 1.49 -8.15 23.57
CA ALA A 570 0.39 -7.63 24.39
C ALA A 570 -0.90 -7.39 23.58
N MET A 571 -0.77 -7.05 22.31
CA MET A 571 -1.90 -6.86 21.39
C MET A 571 -2.31 -8.15 20.64
N GLY A 572 -1.60 -9.26 20.85
CA GLY A 572 -1.87 -10.53 20.19
C GLY A 572 -1.62 -10.53 18.69
N VAL A 573 -0.77 -9.61 18.18
CA VAL A 573 -0.52 -9.44 16.75
C VAL A 573 0.63 -10.30 16.27
N PHE A 574 1.78 -10.22 16.93
CA PHE A 574 2.96 -11.06 16.68
C PHE A 574 3.49 -11.66 17.96
N ALA A 575 3.87 -12.93 17.90
CA ALA A 575 4.75 -13.53 18.92
C ALA A 575 6.20 -13.03 18.72
N PRO A 576 7.05 -13.07 19.76
CA PRO A 576 8.47 -12.70 19.64
C PRO A 576 9.21 -13.44 18.52
N ASP A 577 8.95 -14.73 18.34
CA ASP A 577 9.51 -15.54 17.25
C ASP A 577 9.07 -15.05 15.86
N GLU A 578 7.83 -14.58 15.73
CA GLU A 578 7.31 -14.01 14.48
C GLU A 578 8.00 -12.66 14.17
N CYS A 579 8.27 -11.83 15.17
CA CYS A 579 9.02 -10.59 15.00
C CYS A 579 10.45 -10.86 14.51
N ALA A 580 11.15 -11.81 15.14
CA ALA A 580 12.50 -12.19 14.77
C ALA A 580 12.58 -12.76 13.35
N ALA A 581 11.62 -13.61 12.98
CA ALA A 581 11.52 -14.20 11.65
C ALA A 581 11.30 -13.13 10.58
N ARG A 582 10.39 -12.18 10.81
CA ARG A 582 10.07 -11.10 9.86
C ARG A 582 11.23 -10.14 9.68
N ARG A 583 11.92 -9.77 10.75
CA ARG A 583 13.17 -9.00 10.67
C ARG A 583 14.17 -9.70 9.75
N ASN A 584 14.41 -11.00 9.95
CA ASN A 584 15.36 -11.75 9.15
C ASN A 584 14.95 -11.84 7.67
N VAL A 585 13.67 -12.10 7.40
CA VAL A 585 13.14 -12.12 6.01
C VAL A 585 13.33 -10.77 5.33
N GLN A 586 13.04 -9.67 6.00
CA GLN A 586 13.20 -8.33 5.42
C GLN A 586 14.67 -7.96 5.18
N LEU A 587 15.57 -8.30 6.10
CA LEU A 587 17.01 -8.08 5.91
C LEU A 587 17.57 -8.93 4.76
N GLN A 588 17.16 -10.21 4.66
CA GLN A 588 17.52 -11.08 3.54
C GLN A 588 17.03 -10.53 2.20
N HIS A 589 15.78 -10.03 2.18
CA HIS A 589 15.22 -9.38 1.00
C HIS A 589 16.01 -8.12 0.61
N TYR A 590 16.39 -7.29 1.59
CA TYR A 590 17.21 -6.11 1.35
C TYR A 590 18.57 -6.49 0.71
N VAL A 591 19.30 -7.43 1.30
CA VAL A 591 20.58 -7.91 0.79
C VAL A 591 20.43 -8.50 -0.61
N GLY A 592 19.42 -9.33 -0.84
CA GLY A 592 19.14 -9.93 -2.15
C GLY A 592 18.81 -8.90 -3.23
N THR A 593 18.09 -7.83 -2.87
CA THR A 593 17.82 -6.72 -3.78
C THR A 593 19.12 -6.01 -4.19
N VAL A 594 19.99 -5.71 -3.24
CA VAL A 594 21.28 -5.07 -3.51
C VAL A 594 22.17 -5.96 -4.38
N GLU A 595 22.20 -7.27 -4.08
CA GLU A 595 22.96 -8.24 -4.89
C GLU A 595 22.47 -8.26 -6.35
N MET A 596 21.16 -8.27 -6.56
CA MET A 596 20.58 -8.28 -7.90
C MET A 596 20.89 -6.98 -8.66
N GLU A 597 20.72 -5.82 -8.02
CA GLU A 597 21.06 -4.52 -8.60
C GLU A 597 22.55 -4.42 -8.96
N LEU A 598 23.43 -4.88 -8.06
CA LEU A 598 24.88 -4.91 -8.30
C LEU A 598 25.25 -5.79 -9.49
N LYS A 599 24.71 -7.02 -9.54
CA LYS A 599 24.99 -7.95 -10.66
C LYS A 599 24.53 -7.37 -11.98
N CYS A 600 23.33 -6.76 -12.00
CA CYS A 600 22.85 -6.03 -13.19
C CYS A 600 23.79 -4.90 -13.59
N MET A 601 24.26 -4.09 -12.64
CA MET A 601 25.19 -3.00 -12.91
C MET A 601 26.52 -3.52 -13.49
N LEU A 602 27.10 -4.57 -12.89
CA LEU A 602 28.34 -5.17 -13.37
C LEU A 602 28.20 -5.73 -14.80
N ASP A 603 27.11 -6.44 -15.07
CA ASP A 603 26.86 -7.01 -16.41
C ASP A 603 26.63 -5.91 -17.44
N MET A 604 25.86 -4.88 -17.12
CA MET A 604 25.63 -3.75 -18.01
C MET A 604 26.90 -2.96 -18.29
N ILE A 605 27.76 -2.74 -17.29
CA ILE A 605 29.07 -2.09 -17.53
C ILE A 605 29.92 -2.94 -18.46
N ASN A 606 30.08 -4.23 -18.19
CA ASN A 606 30.95 -5.11 -18.95
C ASN A 606 30.47 -5.43 -20.36
N GLN A 607 29.14 -5.58 -20.55
CA GLN A 607 28.55 -6.05 -21.81
C GLN A 607 28.09 -4.92 -22.72
N HIS A 608 27.86 -3.72 -22.17
CA HIS A 608 27.34 -2.58 -22.92
C HIS A 608 28.25 -1.35 -22.82
N VAL A 609 28.47 -0.81 -21.60
CA VAL A 609 29.15 0.48 -21.46
C VAL A 609 30.61 0.42 -21.90
N LEU A 610 31.39 -0.52 -21.36
CA LEU A 610 32.82 -0.69 -21.72
C LEU A 610 33.03 -0.97 -23.21
N PRO A 611 32.30 -1.88 -23.88
CA PRO A 611 32.39 -2.07 -25.32
C PRO A 611 32.10 -0.81 -26.10
N SER A 612 30.98 -0.11 -25.77
CA SER A 612 30.58 1.13 -26.44
C SER A 612 31.66 2.21 -26.34
N MET A 613 32.28 2.37 -25.15
CA MET A 613 33.33 3.38 -24.93
C MET A 613 34.65 3.03 -25.65
N ARG A 614 34.99 1.76 -25.72
CA ARG A 614 36.18 1.28 -26.48
C ARG A 614 35.98 1.49 -27.98
N ASP A 615 34.80 1.15 -28.52
CA ASP A 615 34.48 1.33 -29.94
C ASP A 615 34.42 2.82 -30.33
N ALA A 616 33.87 3.65 -29.43
CA ALA A 616 33.84 5.11 -29.59
C ALA A 616 35.23 5.75 -29.49
N ASN A 617 36.20 5.07 -28.90
CA ASN A 617 37.56 5.61 -28.63
C ASN A 617 37.51 6.96 -27.87
N VAL A 618 36.62 7.07 -26.87
CA VAL A 618 36.50 8.22 -25.97
C VAL A 618 36.95 7.86 -24.57
N GLY A 619 37.05 8.82 -23.66
CA GLY A 619 37.50 8.61 -22.27
C GLY A 619 36.61 7.65 -21.47
N TYR A 620 36.87 7.55 -20.17
CA TYR A 620 36.15 6.76 -19.15
C TYR A 620 36.40 5.24 -19.13
N VAL A 621 37.15 4.67 -20.05
CA VAL A 621 37.41 3.20 -20.02
C VAL A 621 38.15 2.79 -18.75
N THR A 622 39.19 3.53 -18.34
CA THR A 622 39.97 3.23 -17.12
C THR A 622 39.10 3.38 -15.86
N GLU A 623 38.36 4.46 -15.77
CA GLU A 623 37.46 4.76 -14.62
C GLU A 623 36.37 3.70 -14.48
N LEU A 624 35.84 3.21 -15.60
CA LEU A 624 34.84 2.13 -15.62
C LEU A 624 35.43 0.79 -15.17
N GLU A 625 36.68 0.46 -15.61
CA GLU A 625 37.36 -0.76 -15.16
C GLU A 625 37.68 -0.70 -13.66
N GLU A 626 38.13 0.45 -13.16
CA GLU A 626 38.35 0.68 -11.73
C GLU A 626 37.03 0.59 -10.91
N ALA A 627 35.94 1.14 -11.42
CA ALA A 627 34.64 1.03 -10.81
C ALA A 627 34.18 -0.43 -10.70
N VAL A 628 34.33 -1.23 -11.76
CA VAL A 628 34.02 -2.67 -11.74
C VAL A 628 34.87 -3.41 -10.69
N ALA A 629 36.18 -3.11 -10.62
CA ALA A 629 37.08 -3.73 -9.63
C ALA A 629 36.64 -3.36 -8.19
N THR A 630 36.29 -2.10 -7.96
CA THR A 630 35.82 -1.62 -6.65
C THR A 630 34.50 -2.27 -6.26
N LEU A 631 33.48 -2.30 -7.15
CA LEU A 631 32.21 -2.94 -6.91
C LEU A 631 32.37 -4.42 -6.51
N ARG A 632 33.22 -5.16 -7.22
CA ARG A 632 33.51 -6.58 -6.90
C ARG A 632 34.16 -6.72 -5.53
N ARG A 633 35.18 -5.93 -5.24
CA ARG A 633 35.90 -5.99 -3.95
C ARG A 633 34.98 -5.67 -2.77
N VAL A 634 34.13 -4.65 -2.89
CA VAL A 634 33.21 -4.29 -1.82
C VAL A 634 32.11 -5.36 -1.65
N TRP A 635 31.66 -5.96 -2.76
CA TRP A 635 30.70 -7.06 -2.69
C TRP A 635 31.30 -8.32 -2.03
N ASP A 636 32.57 -8.64 -2.29
CA ASP A 636 33.21 -9.76 -1.65
C ASP A 636 33.23 -9.62 -0.12
N ASP A 637 33.44 -8.41 0.41
CA ASP A 637 33.34 -8.14 1.85
C ASP A 637 31.88 -8.34 2.36
N VAL A 638 30.89 -7.82 1.64
CA VAL A 638 29.47 -8.04 1.97
C VAL A 638 29.14 -9.54 1.96
N HIS A 639 29.55 -10.24 0.91
CA HIS A 639 29.21 -11.65 0.71
C HIS A 639 29.75 -12.55 1.83
N HIS A 640 30.96 -12.32 2.29
CA HIS A 640 31.61 -13.11 3.33
C HIS A 640 31.23 -12.71 4.76
N THR A 641 30.42 -11.67 4.94
CA THR A 641 29.91 -11.28 6.26
C THR A 641 28.87 -12.30 6.74
N GLU A 642 29.06 -12.90 7.92
CA GLU A 642 28.17 -13.94 8.43
C GLU A 642 26.92 -13.36 9.14
N ASP A 643 27.10 -12.32 9.98
CA ASP A 643 25.97 -11.69 10.66
C ASP A 643 25.05 -10.98 9.67
N LEU A 644 23.77 -11.32 9.69
CA LEU A 644 22.81 -10.81 8.72
C LEU A 644 22.56 -9.29 8.87
N GLY A 645 22.60 -8.77 10.10
CA GLY A 645 22.42 -7.34 10.35
C GLY A 645 23.61 -6.52 9.82
N GLU A 646 24.83 -6.98 10.09
CA GLU A 646 26.06 -6.39 9.57
C GLU A 646 26.14 -6.49 8.04
N LYS A 647 25.80 -7.66 7.48
CA LYS A 647 25.71 -7.89 6.03
C LYS A 647 24.75 -6.89 5.37
N ALA A 648 23.57 -6.68 5.93
CA ALA A 648 22.60 -5.74 5.40
C ALA A 648 23.10 -4.28 5.49
N ALA A 649 23.76 -3.91 6.59
CA ALA A 649 24.35 -2.58 6.73
C ALA A 649 25.46 -2.32 5.69
N LYS A 650 26.36 -3.27 5.46
CA LYS A 650 27.39 -3.20 4.41
C LYS A 650 26.76 -3.17 3.01
N ALA A 651 25.73 -3.97 2.76
CA ALA A 651 24.99 -3.95 1.50
C ALA A 651 24.33 -2.58 1.25
N ARG A 652 23.82 -1.93 2.29
CA ARG A 652 23.29 -0.57 2.18
C ARG A 652 24.37 0.43 1.77
N SER A 653 25.55 0.42 2.41
CA SER A 653 26.64 1.31 2.03
C SER A 653 27.11 1.05 0.60
N LEU A 654 27.26 -0.23 0.21
CA LEU A 654 27.54 -0.57 -1.19
C LEU A 654 26.53 0.05 -2.15
N ARG A 655 25.22 -0.05 -1.84
CA ARG A 655 24.14 0.42 -2.70
C ARG A 655 24.06 1.94 -2.80
N LEU A 656 24.20 2.64 -1.68
CA LEU A 656 23.95 4.09 -1.60
C LEU A 656 25.20 4.95 -1.79
N GLU A 657 26.37 4.33 -1.73
CA GLU A 657 27.67 5.01 -1.88
C GLU A 657 28.41 4.48 -3.12
N THR A 658 28.95 3.28 -3.04
CA THR A 658 29.84 2.72 -4.10
C THR A 658 29.11 2.57 -5.45
N MET A 659 27.88 2.06 -5.44
CA MET A 659 27.08 1.94 -6.69
C MET A 659 26.66 3.30 -7.25
N VAL A 660 26.43 4.31 -6.39
CA VAL A 660 26.14 5.67 -6.83
C VAL A 660 27.37 6.31 -7.48
N GLU A 661 28.56 6.12 -6.94
CA GLU A 661 29.81 6.57 -7.55
C GLU A 661 30.05 5.92 -8.93
N ALA A 662 29.89 4.59 -9.02
CA ALA A 662 29.98 3.86 -10.28
C ALA A 662 28.93 4.33 -11.30
N ARG A 663 27.71 4.62 -10.85
CA ARG A 663 26.65 5.20 -11.68
C ARG A 663 27.05 6.55 -12.26
N CYS A 664 27.63 7.46 -11.48
CA CYS A 664 28.09 8.77 -11.96
C CYS A 664 29.09 8.65 -13.13
N ILE A 665 29.97 7.65 -13.08
CA ILE A 665 30.93 7.35 -14.17
C ILE A 665 30.18 6.87 -15.42
N CYS A 666 29.22 5.93 -15.26
CA CYS A 666 28.42 5.42 -16.36
C CYS A 666 27.57 6.51 -17.02
N ASP A 667 26.91 7.35 -16.21
CA ASP A 667 26.07 8.46 -16.68
C ASP A 667 26.89 9.53 -17.41
N SER A 668 28.16 9.74 -17.00
CA SER A 668 29.10 10.61 -17.70
C SER A 668 29.57 10.01 -19.02
N ALA A 669 29.82 8.71 -19.05
CA ALA A 669 30.17 7.96 -20.27
C ALA A 669 29.03 8.01 -21.30
N GLU A 670 27.77 7.85 -20.87
CA GLU A 670 26.58 7.97 -21.73
C GLU A 670 26.54 9.32 -22.47
N LYS A 671 26.84 10.43 -21.78
CA LYS A 671 26.78 11.78 -22.34
C LYS A 671 27.79 12.05 -23.47
N VAL A 672 28.91 11.31 -23.50
CA VAL A 672 29.98 11.52 -24.49
C VAL A 672 30.06 10.43 -25.55
N CYS A 673 29.40 9.29 -25.33
CA CYS A 673 29.36 8.20 -26.29
C CYS A 673 28.50 8.59 -27.51
N PRO A 674 28.95 8.35 -28.75
CA PRO A 674 28.09 8.53 -29.92
C PRO A 674 26.83 7.69 -29.82
N ALA A 675 25.67 8.29 -30.06
CA ALA A 675 24.35 7.66 -29.83
C ALA A 675 24.19 6.32 -30.57
N HIS A 676 24.77 6.14 -31.75
CA HIS A 676 24.68 4.90 -32.52
C HIS A 676 25.55 3.74 -31.95
N LEU A 677 26.45 4.04 -31.01
CA LEU A 677 27.25 3.05 -30.29
C LEU A 677 26.69 2.73 -28.91
N TRP A 678 25.79 3.56 -28.37
CA TRP A 678 25.16 3.33 -27.08
C TRP A 678 24.02 2.31 -27.20
N SER A 679 24.20 1.11 -26.63
CA SER A 679 23.32 -0.05 -26.90
C SER A 679 22.16 -0.24 -25.94
N ILE A 680 22.02 0.63 -24.92
CA ILE A 680 20.94 0.57 -23.93
C ILE A 680 20.06 1.81 -24.01
N ALA A 681 18.75 1.66 -23.73
CA ALA A 681 17.82 2.77 -23.77
C ALA A 681 18.18 3.87 -22.78
N THR A 682 18.09 5.12 -23.24
CA THR A 682 18.31 6.33 -22.43
C THR A 682 17.03 6.75 -21.71
N TYR A 683 17.15 7.69 -20.75
CA TYR A 683 15.97 8.28 -20.10
C TYR A 683 15.05 9.00 -21.08
N LYS A 684 15.60 9.58 -22.16
CA LYS A 684 14.81 10.17 -23.23
C LYS A 684 13.90 9.13 -23.90
N ASP A 685 14.39 7.90 -24.11
CA ASP A 685 13.64 6.84 -24.78
C ASP A 685 12.56 6.24 -23.88
N LEU A 686 12.75 6.32 -22.55
CA LEU A 686 11.89 5.69 -21.55
C LEU A 686 10.80 6.62 -21.01
N LEU A 687 11.09 7.91 -20.80
CA LEU A 687 10.24 8.78 -19.99
C LEU A 687 9.26 9.65 -20.81
N PHE A 688 9.54 9.96 -22.06
CA PHE A 688 8.76 10.91 -22.85
C PHE A 688 7.81 10.24 -23.84
N ILE A 689 7.08 9.25 -23.38
CA ILE A 689 6.19 8.39 -24.15
C ILE A 689 5.11 9.17 -24.95
N ASP A 690 4.52 10.18 -24.35
CA ASP A 690 3.46 10.97 -24.99
C ASP A 690 3.95 11.82 -26.17
N GLN A 691 5.27 11.91 -26.35
CA GLN A 691 5.90 12.71 -27.41
C GLN A 691 6.55 11.87 -28.50
N THR A 692 6.71 10.57 -28.25
CA THR A 692 7.38 9.62 -29.16
C THR A 692 6.42 8.65 -29.83
N LEU A 693 5.19 8.51 -29.33
CA LEU A 693 4.17 7.57 -29.82
C LEU A 693 2.96 8.31 -30.45
N SER A 694 3.20 9.41 -31.17
CA SER A 694 2.18 10.08 -31.96
C SER A 694 1.94 9.38 -33.28
#